data_403e053c8535f26df907ceec8dc8f086
#
_entry.id   403e053c8535f26df907ceec8dc8f086
#
_cell.length_a   1.000
_cell.length_b   1.000
_cell.length_c   1.000
_cell.angle_alpha   90.00
_cell.angle_beta   90.00
_cell.angle_gamma   90.00
#
_symmetry.space_group_name_H-M   'P 1'
#
loop_
_entity.id
_entity.type
_entity.pdbx_description
1 polymer ?
#
loop_
_entity_poly.entity_id
_entity_poly.type
_entity_poly.pdbx_seq_one_letter_code
_entity_poly.pdbx_strand_id
1 'polypeptide(L)'
;MARGNAMRRVSLRNIVAHKLRLGLTILAVVLGTAFIAGSFMFTNSLKSTFDSAVDNQFRGVDAVVSQKDDNGAKLDDKLRQKLADDKDVKNINIADSETVVAADENSEAFQTQGGTASVVPFYPEDQVVGGADKLKEGEEPSGKDEVLINSSAADKYDISVGQKLTVVHPDEQDEVTVSGISEPAVDQGESIVLSMAEKDYLERYGEPSQLKVSAADGVDANALVDHLNEKYEVKAESGERLAEETSEMMSSALKFINYFLIAFGLIALLVGTFIIANTFSMIVAQRTKEFALLRALGASRRQITNSVVVESAIVGVLGSIVGVIAGMGLVAIIKAVMSAQGMSLDGGLGLSVSAIVVPIILGTIVTVVSAWAPARRAGRVQPVEAMRTTESASGTSLKVRTIFGATILLVGIVAALAGVLSDGETSVRAILVGVGAFGVIVGFFLAGPALSLPLVPTVGKAIGAPFGAIGSLAATNSRRNPRRTAATAFALTLGVALVTAIGMLGATMKSSVADTVEQNITSDYLLSGPSSGEFPTPKDTGKRAAEAEGVDKVITVGMAPVTVDGQASMDYGPEFQQTTTADGDPSSMIALDMVEGDANLEKGFIATEDFAKEHGWKVGETYKVTSAEKDKKAEAKLVGTFKPTDVVQNMVLSQDVAEKVAPKKSFTVQMVGVLGQEGYDKEELRHNLEDSVKDLVVVQVNSGEEYAGQAAGFIDQMLSILYGLLALAVIIAVLGIVNTLTLGVIERRQEIGMLRAVGTQRRQIRTMITLESVQIALFGAVMGILIGLGLGWSFIKILGDEGLDSAQIPWAMVLIMLVGSVIVGIIAAVWPSNRAAKTPPLEAIAD
;
A
#
# COMPACT_ATOMS: atom_id res chain seq x y z
N MET A 1 2.07 49.20 -26.93
CA MET A 1 1.70 47.78 -27.11
C MET A 1 2.62 46.98 -28.05
N ALA A 2 3.28 47.54 -29.03
CA ALA A 2 4.11 46.83 -30.03
C ALA A 2 5.41 46.21 -29.48
N ARG A 3 6.03 46.73 -28.39
CA ARG A 3 7.29 46.22 -27.82
C ARG A 3 7.16 44.90 -27.04
N GLY A 4 5.96 44.56 -26.54
CA GLY A 4 5.72 43.27 -25.85
C GLY A 4 5.63 42.05 -26.79
N ASN A 5 5.17 42.29 -28.03
CA ASN A 5 5.02 41.20 -29.02
C ASN A 5 6.37 40.70 -29.59
N ALA A 6 7.38 41.58 -29.68
CA ALA A 6 8.69 41.21 -30.22
C ALA A 6 9.42 40.21 -29.29
N MET A 7 9.43 40.43 -27.96
CA MET A 7 10.06 39.54 -26.99
C MET A 7 9.33 38.19 -26.89
N ARG A 8 7.98 38.17 -27.00
CA ARG A 8 7.21 36.92 -27.03
C ARG A 8 7.54 36.09 -28.29
N ARG A 9 7.68 36.69 -29.45
CA ARG A 9 8.09 36.04 -30.70
C ARG A 9 9.50 35.47 -30.62
N VAL A 10 10.43 36.19 -29.98
CA VAL A 10 11.81 35.73 -29.76
C VAL A 10 11.79 34.53 -28.82
N SER A 11 11.04 34.56 -27.70
CA SER A 11 10.91 33.43 -26.77
C SER A 11 10.34 32.16 -27.44
N LEU A 12 9.24 32.31 -28.24
CA LEU A 12 8.63 31.17 -28.93
C LEU A 12 9.57 30.55 -30.00
N ARG A 13 10.31 31.39 -30.73
CA ARG A 13 11.24 30.90 -31.76
C ARG A 13 12.46 30.21 -31.17
N ASN A 14 12.92 30.63 -29.99
CA ASN A 14 14.00 30.02 -29.25
C ASN A 14 13.63 28.66 -28.65
N ILE A 15 12.37 28.48 -28.21
CA ILE A 15 11.81 27.21 -27.77
C ILE A 15 12.01 26.12 -28.86
N VAL A 16 11.72 26.46 -30.11
CA VAL A 16 11.81 25.50 -31.23
C VAL A 16 13.26 25.24 -31.69
N ALA A 17 14.17 26.19 -31.47
CA ALA A 17 15.56 26.10 -31.93
C ALA A 17 16.40 25.06 -31.12
N HIS A 18 16.05 24.78 -29.85
CA HIS A 18 16.81 23.90 -28.96
C HIS A 18 16.04 22.67 -28.49
N LYS A 19 15.48 21.93 -29.41
CA LYS A 19 14.55 20.79 -29.19
C LYS A 19 14.99 19.76 -28.13
N LEU A 20 16.28 19.39 -28.10
CA LEU A 20 16.76 18.34 -27.19
C LEU A 20 16.78 18.79 -25.72
N ARG A 21 17.19 20.04 -25.46
CA ARG A 21 17.26 20.60 -24.10
C ARG A 21 15.87 20.86 -23.55
N LEU A 22 15.00 21.42 -24.40
CA LEU A 22 13.60 21.60 -24.08
C LEU A 22 12.95 20.25 -23.74
N GLY A 23 13.25 19.19 -24.53
CA GLY A 23 12.77 17.84 -24.29
C GLY A 23 13.14 17.32 -22.90
N LEU A 24 14.39 17.51 -22.45
CA LEU A 24 14.83 17.07 -21.10
C LEU A 24 14.15 17.87 -19.97
N THR A 25 13.91 19.18 -20.19
CA THR A 25 13.19 20.00 -19.19
C THR A 25 11.73 19.60 -19.12
N ILE A 26 11.09 19.46 -20.29
CA ILE A 26 9.70 18.98 -20.39
C ILE A 26 9.58 17.62 -19.73
N LEU A 27 10.51 16.70 -19.99
CA LEU A 27 10.48 15.36 -19.41
C LEU A 27 10.56 15.37 -17.88
N ALA A 28 11.35 16.25 -17.28
CA ALA A 28 11.41 16.43 -15.83
C ALA A 28 10.07 16.93 -15.25
N VAL A 29 9.41 17.86 -15.95
CA VAL A 29 8.07 18.35 -15.58
C VAL A 29 7.04 17.23 -15.74
N VAL A 30 7.09 16.52 -16.87
CA VAL A 30 6.20 15.39 -17.19
C VAL A 30 6.24 14.35 -16.07
N LEU A 31 7.43 13.91 -15.66
CA LEU A 31 7.56 12.87 -14.66
C LEU A 31 7.07 13.30 -13.27
N GLY A 32 7.41 14.53 -12.85
CA GLY A 32 6.93 15.05 -11.57
C GLY A 32 5.40 15.22 -11.54
N THR A 33 4.83 15.71 -12.63
CA THR A 33 3.38 15.88 -12.74
C THR A 33 2.64 14.58 -13.01
N ALA A 34 3.26 13.62 -13.74
CA ALA A 34 2.71 12.28 -13.96
C ALA A 34 2.54 11.51 -12.64
N PHE A 35 3.53 11.62 -11.74
CA PHE A 35 3.44 10.99 -10.42
C PHE A 35 2.27 11.57 -9.61
N ILE A 36 2.15 12.91 -9.53
CA ILE A 36 1.06 13.57 -8.80
C ILE A 36 -0.29 13.22 -9.43
N ALA A 37 -0.41 13.34 -10.74
CA ALA A 37 -1.64 13.02 -11.46
C ALA A 37 -2.02 11.54 -11.29
N GLY A 38 -1.03 10.63 -11.42
CA GLY A 38 -1.21 9.21 -11.21
C GLY A 38 -1.66 8.88 -9.79
N SER A 39 -1.07 9.51 -8.77
CA SER A 39 -1.48 9.34 -7.37
C SER A 39 -2.94 9.77 -7.15
N PHE A 40 -3.34 10.94 -7.63
CA PHE A 40 -4.74 11.40 -7.54
C PHE A 40 -5.70 10.49 -8.31
N MET A 41 -5.34 10.10 -9.53
CA MET A 41 -6.15 9.20 -10.35
C MET A 41 -6.29 7.82 -9.71
N PHE A 42 -5.21 7.27 -9.16
CA PHE A 42 -5.23 5.99 -8.48
C PHE A 42 -6.12 6.02 -7.23
N THR A 43 -5.96 7.03 -6.36
CA THR A 43 -6.81 7.20 -5.18
C THR A 43 -8.29 7.39 -5.56
N ASN A 44 -8.56 8.17 -6.62
CA ASN A 44 -9.93 8.35 -7.11
C ASN A 44 -10.49 7.06 -7.73
N SER A 45 -9.65 6.26 -8.42
CA SER A 45 -10.07 4.97 -8.97
C SER A 45 -10.44 4.01 -7.85
N LEU A 46 -9.62 3.91 -6.79
CA LEU A 46 -9.94 3.14 -5.58
C LEU A 46 -11.25 3.61 -4.98
N LYS A 47 -11.36 4.92 -4.71
CA LYS A 47 -12.59 5.49 -4.14
C LYS A 47 -13.80 5.20 -5.02
N SER A 48 -13.70 5.40 -6.33
CA SER A 48 -14.80 5.13 -7.27
C SER A 48 -15.20 3.65 -7.30
N THR A 49 -14.24 2.73 -7.17
CA THR A 49 -14.53 1.29 -7.06
C THR A 49 -15.36 1.01 -5.81
N PHE A 50 -14.94 1.53 -4.66
CA PHE A 50 -15.66 1.36 -3.40
C PHE A 50 -17.02 2.07 -3.39
N ASP A 51 -17.08 3.32 -3.83
CA ASP A 51 -18.35 4.05 -3.92
C ASP A 51 -19.34 3.31 -4.84
N SER A 52 -18.88 2.75 -5.96
CA SER A 52 -19.71 1.96 -6.85
C SER A 52 -20.19 0.65 -6.20
N ALA A 53 -19.35 -0.01 -5.41
CA ALA A 53 -19.74 -1.21 -4.67
C ALA A 53 -20.82 -0.87 -3.62
N VAL A 54 -20.62 0.20 -2.86
CA VAL A 54 -21.61 0.69 -1.86
C VAL A 54 -22.91 1.12 -2.55
N ASP A 55 -22.83 1.91 -3.62
CA ASP A 55 -24.00 2.35 -4.38
C ASP A 55 -24.81 1.16 -4.93
N ASN A 56 -24.15 0.11 -5.39
CA ASN A 56 -24.84 -1.07 -5.88
C ASN A 56 -25.44 -1.90 -4.74
N GLN A 57 -24.75 -2.04 -3.62
CA GLN A 57 -25.24 -2.75 -2.44
C GLN A 57 -26.52 -2.12 -1.87
N PHE A 58 -26.60 -0.79 -1.88
CA PHE A 58 -27.72 -0.04 -1.30
C PHE A 58 -28.67 0.57 -2.35
N ARG A 59 -28.47 0.30 -3.63
CA ARG A 59 -29.34 0.83 -4.71
C ARG A 59 -30.75 0.31 -4.55
N GLY A 60 -31.74 1.20 -4.32
CA GLY A 60 -33.13 0.84 -4.12
C GLY A 60 -33.41 0.17 -2.77
N VAL A 61 -32.48 0.22 -1.84
CA VAL A 61 -32.65 -0.18 -0.45
C VAL A 61 -33.08 1.05 0.35
N ASP A 62 -34.38 1.13 0.69
CA ASP A 62 -34.91 2.25 1.48
C ASP A 62 -34.70 2.03 2.97
N ALA A 63 -34.75 0.77 3.43
CA ALA A 63 -34.44 0.42 4.82
C ALA A 63 -33.69 -0.91 4.89
N VAL A 64 -32.81 -1.02 5.89
CA VAL A 64 -32.22 -2.28 6.35
C VAL A 64 -32.79 -2.58 7.72
N VAL A 65 -33.36 -3.77 7.88
CA VAL A 65 -34.03 -4.21 9.11
C VAL A 65 -33.19 -5.29 9.77
N SER A 66 -32.84 -5.09 11.03
CA SER A 66 -32.17 -6.06 11.88
C SER A 66 -32.96 -6.25 13.20
N GLN A 67 -32.58 -7.22 14.00
CA GLN A 67 -33.14 -7.39 15.31
C GLN A 67 -32.72 -6.20 16.20
N LYS A 68 -33.65 -5.62 16.95
CA LYS A 68 -33.45 -4.39 17.74
C LYS A 68 -32.43 -4.58 18.88
N ASP A 69 -32.56 -5.68 19.59
CA ASP A 69 -31.71 -6.15 20.68
C ASP A 69 -32.03 -7.64 20.93
N ASP A 70 -31.37 -8.26 21.88
CA ASP A 70 -31.62 -9.68 22.25
C ASP A 70 -33.08 -10.04 22.60
N ASN A 71 -33.90 -9.05 22.93
CA ASN A 71 -35.32 -9.18 23.21
C ASN A 71 -36.23 -8.69 22.08
N GLY A 72 -35.65 -8.13 21.01
CA GLY A 72 -36.35 -7.66 19.83
C GLY A 72 -37.01 -8.80 19.04
N ALA A 73 -37.88 -8.44 18.09
CA ALA A 73 -38.54 -9.41 17.26
C ALA A 73 -37.47 -10.14 16.38
N LYS A 74 -37.48 -11.46 16.41
CA LYS A 74 -36.64 -12.26 15.49
C LYS A 74 -37.16 -12.14 14.06
N LEU A 75 -36.27 -12.12 13.10
CA LEU A 75 -36.58 -12.02 11.66
C LEU A 75 -37.12 -13.35 11.10
N ASP A 76 -37.98 -14.02 11.88
CA ASP A 76 -38.60 -15.29 11.53
C ASP A 76 -39.56 -15.15 10.33
N ASP A 77 -40.00 -16.28 9.78
CA ASP A 77 -40.93 -16.31 8.65
C ASP A 77 -42.23 -15.52 8.91
N LYS A 78 -42.70 -15.50 10.16
CA LYS A 78 -43.93 -14.77 10.52
C LYS A 78 -43.72 -13.26 10.46
N LEU A 79 -42.58 -12.78 10.92
CA LEU A 79 -42.26 -11.35 10.86
C LEU A 79 -42.00 -10.93 9.41
N ARG A 80 -41.24 -11.74 8.64
CA ARG A 80 -40.99 -11.47 7.21
C ARG A 80 -42.31 -11.41 6.41
N GLN A 81 -43.23 -12.33 6.61
CA GLN A 81 -44.57 -12.25 5.99
C GLN A 81 -45.36 -11.00 6.42
N LYS A 82 -45.34 -10.62 7.69
CA LYS A 82 -46.00 -9.39 8.15
C LYS A 82 -45.38 -8.12 7.52
N LEU A 83 -44.08 -8.11 7.34
CA LEU A 83 -43.38 -7.02 6.67
C LEU A 83 -43.72 -6.99 5.18
N ALA A 84 -43.82 -8.15 4.53
CA ALA A 84 -44.17 -8.26 3.11
C ALA A 84 -45.63 -7.86 2.82
N ASP A 85 -46.53 -8.10 3.79
CA ASP A 85 -47.94 -7.72 3.70
C ASP A 85 -48.18 -6.24 4.10
N ASP A 86 -47.13 -5.50 4.54
CA ASP A 86 -47.28 -4.10 4.93
C ASP A 86 -47.46 -3.19 3.70
N LYS A 87 -48.45 -2.32 3.74
CA LYS A 87 -48.80 -1.42 2.62
C LYS A 87 -47.73 -0.42 2.22
N ASP A 88 -46.81 -0.11 3.16
CA ASP A 88 -45.73 0.84 2.96
C ASP A 88 -44.43 0.14 2.46
N VAL A 89 -44.45 -1.19 2.37
CA VAL A 89 -43.36 -2.04 1.87
C VAL A 89 -43.70 -2.56 0.45
N LYS A 90 -42.74 -2.55 -0.44
CA LYS A 90 -42.85 -3.08 -1.80
C LYS A 90 -42.23 -4.47 -1.90
N ASN A 91 -40.95 -4.59 -1.60
CA ASN A 91 -40.21 -5.86 -1.63
C ASN A 91 -39.32 -5.99 -0.39
N ILE A 92 -39.05 -7.23 -0.01
CA ILE A 92 -38.13 -7.59 1.09
C ILE A 92 -37.20 -8.68 0.57
N ASN A 93 -35.93 -8.51 0.81
CA ASN A 93 -34.91 -9.51 0.52
C ASN A 93 -34.02 -9.76 1.74
N ILE A 94 -33.51 -10.97 1.88
CA ILE A 94 -32.48 -11.31 2.85
C ILE A 94 -31.19 -10.61 2.45
N ALA A 95 -30.54 -9.95 3.41
CA ALA A 95 -29.30 -9.21 3.18
C ALA A 95 -28.04 -10.05 3.46
N ASP A 96 -28.22 -11.22 4.09
CA ASP A 96 -27.13 -12.07 4.52
C ASP A 96 -26.40 -12.73 3.35
N SER A 97 -25.12 -12.99 3.56
CA SER A 97 -24.24 -13.73 2.67
C SER A 97 -23.40 -14.68 3.52
N GLU A 98 -23.42 -15.94 3.15
CA GLU A 98 -22.65 -16.97 3.88
C GLU A 98 -21.34 -17.23 3.17
N THR A 99 -20.23 -17.12 3.91
CA THR A 99 -18.91 -17.42 3.37
C THR A 99 -18.71 -18.94 3.30
N VAL A 100 -18.30 -19.41 2.13
CA VAL A 100 -18.08 -20.83 1.84
C VAL A 100 -16.74 -21.02 1.13
N VAL A 101 -16.33 -22.26 0.92
CA VAL A 101 -15.30 -22.59 -0.06
C VAL A 101 -15.91 -23.43 -1.17
N ALA A 102 -15.67 -23.02 -2.40
CA ALA A 102 -16.12 -23.77 -3.58
C ALA A 102 -14.95 -24.61 -4.12
N ALA A 103 -15.23 -25.85 -4.49
CA ALA A 103 -14.28 -26.80 -5.06
C ALA A 103 -14.87 -27.45 -6.31
N ASP A 104 -14.02 -28.01 -7.14
CA ASP A 104 -14.41 -28.78 -8.31
C ASP A 104 -14.98 -30.17 -7.96
N GLU A 105 -15.31 -30.94 -8.98
CA GLU A 105 -15.81 -32.33 -8.81
C GLU A 105 -14.81 -33.29 -8.17
N ASN A 106 -13.50 -32.92 -8.17
CA ASN A 106 -12.42 -33.70 -7.54
C ASN A 106 -12.14 -33.26 -6.11
N SER A 107 -12.94 -32.33 -5.57
CA SER A 107 -12.72 -31.70 -4.27
C SER A 107 -11.43 -30.85 -4.21
N GLU A 108 -10.97 -30.31 -5.35
CA GLU A 108 -9.90 -29.33 -5.39
C GLU A 108 -10.48 -27.92 -5.24
N ALA A 109 -10.14 -27.22 -4.13
CA ALA A 109 -10.67 -25.88 -3.86
C ALA A 109 -10.17 -24.85 -4.88
N PHE A 110 -11.08 -24.02 -5.39
CA PHE A 110 -10.72 -22.92 -6.28
C PHE A 110 -9.89 -21.86 -5.54
N GLN A 111 -8.77 -21.49 -6.12
CA GLN A 111 -7.85 -20.50 -5.53
C GLN A 111 -8.32 -19.08 -5.86
N THR A 112 -9.00 -18.45 -4.94
CA THR A 112 -9.58 -17.10 -5.13
C THR A 112 -8.60 -15.94 -4.98
N GLN A 113 -7.32 -16.21 -4.62
CA GLN A 113 -6.20 -15.24 -4.56
C GLN A 113 -6.54 -13.88 -3.89
N GLY A 114 -7.37 -13.89 -2.86
CA GLY A 114 -7.84 -12.69 -2.16
C GLY A 114 -9.28 -12.30 -2.46
N GLY A 115 -9.98 -13.03 -3.36
CA GLY A 115 -11.43 -13.06 -3.44
C GLY A 115 -12.02 -14.02 -2.42
N THR A 116 -13.33 -13.98 -2.23
CA THR A 116 -14.09 -14.88 -1.35
C THR A 116 -15.02 -15.76 -2.17
N ALA A 117 -15.42 -16.90 -1.61
CA ALA A 117 -16.57 -17.62 -2.12
C ALA A 117 -17.74 -17.44 -1.14
N SER A 118 -18.91 -17.12 -1.66
CA SER A 118 -20.10 -16.89 -0.83
C SER A 118 -21.36 -17.44 -1.47
N VAL A 119 -22.32 -17.78 -0.60
CA VAL A 119 -23.68 -18.15 -1.00
C VAL A 119 -24.63 -17.04 -0.61
N VAL A 120 -25.48 -16.62 -1.56
CA VAL A 120 -26.48 -15.57 -1.35
C VAL A 120 -27.84 -16.06 -1.84
N PRO A 121 -28.97 -15.54 -1.30
CA PRO A 121 -30.27 -15.84 -1.84
C PRO A 121 -30.50 -15.14 -3.18
N PHE A 122 -31.09 -15.85 -4.14
CA PHE A 122 -31.47 -15.35 -5.46
C PHE A 122 -32.87 -14.72 -5.43
N TYR A 123 -33.01 -13.59 -6.11
CA TYR A 123 -34.29 -12.93 -6.32
C TYR A 123 -34.45 -12.53 -7.79
N PRO A 124 -35.63 -12.80 -8.41
CA PRO A 124 -35.95 -12.33 -9.77
C PRO A 124 -35.86 -10.78 -9.87
N GLU A 125 -35.63 -10.27 -11.09
CA GLU A 125 -35.41 -8.83 -11.34
C GLU A 125 -36.55 -7.92 -10.82
N ASP A 126 -37.79 -8.42 -10.84
CA ASP A 126 -38.98 -7.70 -10.36
C ASP A 126 -39.16 -7.71 -8.84
N GLN A 127 -38.44 -8.57 -8.11
CA GLN A 127 -38.54 -8.76 -6.65
C GLN A 127 -37.24 -8.33 -5.91
N VAL A 128 -36.15 -8.12 -6.63
CA VAL A 128 -34.89 -7.79 -6.00
C VAL A 128 -34.91 -6.39 -5.37
N VAL A 129 -34.37 -6.27 -4.17
CA VAL A 129 -34.05 -5.03 -3.48
C VAL A 129 -32.55 -4.83 -3.54
N GLY A 130 -32.08 -3.89 -4.32
CA GLY A 130 -30.67 -3.70 -4.62
C GLY A 130 -30.35 -3.79 -6.09
N GLY A 131 -29.10 -4.07 -6.43
CA GLY A 131 -28.64 -4.31 -7.80
C GLY A 131 -29.10 -5.69 -8.27
N ALA A 132 -29.85 -5.77 -9.37
CA ALA A 132 -30.24 -7.03 -9.99
C ALA A 132 -29.07 -7.62 -10.81
N ASP A 133 -28.75 -8.88 -10.55
CA ASP A 133 -27.88 -9.67 -11.41
C ASP A 133 -28.68 -10.19 -12.62
N LYS A 134 -28.13 -10.06 -13.82
CA LYS A 134 -28.81 -10.52 -15.02
C LYS A 134 -28.42 -11.96 -15.35
N LEU A 135 -29.40 -12.79 -15.64
CA LEU A 135 -29.12 -14.13 -16.15
C LEU A 135 -28.47 -14.03 -17.54
N LYS A 136 -27.21 -14.52 -17.66
CA LYS A 136 -26.44 -14.54 -18.92
C LYS A 136 -26.66 -15.84 -19.69
N GLU A 137 -26.70 -16.98 -18.98
CA GLU A 137 -26.82 -18.31 -19.56
C GLU A 137 -27.52 -19.26 -18.57
N GLY A 138 -28.24 -20.24 -19.04
CA GLY A 138 -28.91 -21.24 -18.23
C GLY A 138 -30.30 -20.81 -17.73
N GLU A 139 -30.69 -21.29 -16.55
CA GLU A 139 -32.01 -21.09 -15.94
C GLU A 139 -31.85 -20.62 -14.48
N GLU A 140 -32.87 -19.93 -13.95
CA GLU A 140 -32.92 -19.52 -12.55
C GLU A 140 -32.94 -20.75 -11.62
N PRO A 141 -32.32 -20.68 -10.42
CA PRO A 141 -32.27 -21.79 -9.50
C PRO A 141 -33.66 -22.08 -8.94
N SER A 142 -34.15 -23.30 -9.15
CA SER A 142 -35.45 -23.74 -8.72
C SER A 142 -35.43 -25.02 -7.88
N GLY A 143 -34.31 -25.74 -7.92
CA GLY A 143 -34.08 -26.98 -7.17
C GLY A 143 -33.23 -26.77 -5.94
N LYS A 144 -33.33 -27.69 -4.98
CA LYS A 144 -32.68 -27.60 -3.67
C LYS A 144 -31.16 -27.45 -3.76
N ASP A 145 -30.51 -28.01 -4.76
CA ASP A 145 -29.06 -28.03 -4.92
C ASP A 145 -28.64 -27.29 -6.21
N GLU A 146 -29.50 -26.37 -6.71
CA GLU A 146 -29.21 -25.54 -7.87
C GLU A 146 -28.73 -24.16 -7.49
N VAL A 147 -27.67 -23.68 -8.18
CA VAL A 147 -27.08 -22.36 -7.94
C VAL A 147 -26.79 -21.66 -9.27
N LEU A 148 -26.90 -20.33 -9.26
CA LEU A 148 -26.24 -19.49 -10.27
C LEU A 148 -24.81 -19.20 -9.82
N ILE A 149 -23.91 -19.05 -10.76
CA ILE A 149 -22.56 -18.57 -10.51
C ILE A 149 -22.32 -17.27 -11.27
N ASN A 150 -21.56 -16.33 -10.67
CA ASN A 150 -21.18 -15.10 -11.35
C ASN A 150 -20.27 -15.35 -12.56
N SER A 151 -20.47 -14.58 -13.63
CA SER A 151 -19.78 -14.77 -14.90
C SER A 151 -18.27 -14.65 -14.83
N SER A 152 -17.72 -13.76 -13.97
CA SER A 152 -16.28 -13.64 -13.78
C SER A 152 -15.66 -14.91 -13.19
N ALA A 153 -16.33 -15.57 -12.24
CA ALA A 153 -15.90 -16.85 -11.69
C ALA A 153 -16.05 -17.99 -12.71
N ALA A 154 -17.18 -18.02 -13.43
CA ALA A 154 -17.42 -19.03 -14.47
C ALA A 154 -16.33 -18.98 -15.56
N ASP A 155 -16.01 -17.77 -16.07
CA ASP A 155 -14.98 -17.57 -17.08
C ASP A 155 -13.57 -17.90 -16.56
N LYS A 156 -13.25 -17.58 -15.30
CA LYS A 156 -11.93 -17.79 -14.71
C LYS A 156 -11.63 -19.26 -14.41
N TYR A 157 -12.61 -19.96 -13.84
CA TYR A 157 -12.43 -21.34 -13.37
C TYR A 157 -12.97 -22.38 -14.37
N ASP A 158 -13.37 -21.93 -15.59
CA ASP A 158 -13.91 -22.78 -16.67
C ASP A 158 -15.14 -23.58 -16.22
N ILE A 159 -16.03 -22.92 -15.47
CA ILE A 159 -17.25 -23.54 -14.93
C ILE A 159 -18.40 -23.31 -15.92
N SER A 160 -19.10 -24.41 -16.27
CA SER A 160 -20.17 -24.43 -17.23
C SER A 160 -21.51 -24.78 -16.58
N VAL A 161 -22.62 -24.36 -17.24
CA VAL A 161 -23.97 -24.76 -16.82
C VAL A 161 -24.10 -26.28 -16.83
N GLY A 162 -24.67 -26.85 -15.78
CA GLY A 162 -24.82 -28.30 -15.55
C GLY A 162 -23.63 -28.92 -14.80
N GLN A 163 -22.55 -28.20 -14.57
CA GLN A 163 -21.41 -28.71 -13.80
C GLN A 163 -21.74 -28.79 -12.31
N LYS A 164 -21.20 -29.79 -11.63
CA LYS A 164 -21.33 -29.97 -10.20
C LYS A 164 -20.15 -29.33 -9.50
N LEU A 165 -20.42 -28.67 -8.40
CA LEU A 165 -19.44 -28.06 -7.52
C LEU A 165 -19.62 -28.60 -6.11
N THR A 166 -18.50 -28.74 -5.38
CA THR A 166 -18.53 -29.02 -3.94
C THR A 166 -18.50 -27.68 -3.20
N VAL A 167 -19.48 -27.45 -2.37
CA VAL A 167 -19.53 -26.28 -1.48
C VAL A 167 -19.22 -26.75 -0.07
N VAL A 168 -18.15 -26.20 0.49
CA VAL A 168 -17.66 -26.55 1.83
C VAL A 168 -18.12 -25.49 2.80
N HIS A 169 -18.88 -25.95 3.82
CA HIS A 169 -19.32 -25.16 4.97
C HIS A 169 -18.45 -25.48 6.19
N PRO A 170 -18.49 -24.67 7.25
CA PRO A 170 -17.75 -24.99 8.49
C PRO A 170 -18.11 -26.33 9.12
N ASP A 171 -19.34 -26.81 8.89
CA ASP A 171 -19.94 -27.97 9.55
C ASP A 171 -20.16 -29.16 8.59
N GLU A 172 -20.34 -28.90 7.30
CA GLU A 172 -20.73 -29.90 6.31
C GLU A 172 -20.24 -29.56 4.89
N GLN A 173 -20.37 -30.50 3.99
CA GLN A 173 -20.08 -30.30 2.57
C GLN A 173 -21.28 -30.71 1.74
N ASP A 174 -21.58 -29.93 0.72
CA ASP A 174 -22.71 -30.17 -0.18
C ASP A 174 -22.27 -30.16 -1.63
N GLU A 175 -22.94 -30.97 -2.42
CA GLU A 175 -22.80 -30.95 -3.89
C GLU A 175 -23.93 -30.10 -4.48
N VAL A 176 -23.55 -29.04 -5.22
CA VAL A 176 -24.53 -28.18 -5.93
C VAL A 176 -24.31 -28.24 -7.43
N THR A 177 -25.38 -28.01 -8.21
CA THR A 177 -25.34 -28.00 -9.67
C THR A 177 -25.50 -26.56 -10.17
N VAL A 178 -24.63 -26.13 -11.06
CA VAL A 178 -24.73 -24.80 -11.70
C VAL A 178 -25.90 -24.82 -12.66
N SER A 179 -27.03 -24.19 -12.30
CA SER A 179 -28.22 -24.07 -13.17
C SER A 179 -28.08 -22.97 -14.21
N GLY A 180 -27.23 -21.96 -13.92
CA GLY A 180 -26.99 -20.87 -14.85
C GLY A 180 -25.83 -19.96 -14.41
N ILE A 181 -25.51 -19.00 -15.27
CA ILE A 181 -24.45 -18.00 -15.06
C ILE A 181 -25.11 -16.63 -15.01
N SER A 182 -24.84 -15.88 -13.94
CA SER A 182 -25.31 -14.51 -13.76
C SER A 182 -24.24 -13.49 -14.14
N GLU A 183 -24.66 -12.36 -14.71
CA GLU A 183 -23.82 -11.20 -14.93
C GLU A 183 -24.09 -10.18 -13.81
N PRO A 184 -23.21 -10.08 -12.82
CA PRO A 184 -23.41 -9.18 -11.69
C PRO A 184 -23.36 -7.72 -12.13
N ALA A 185 -24.09 -6.86 -11.40
CA ALA A 185 -24.10 -5.42 -11.65
C ALA A 185 -22.72 -4.76 -11.47
N VAL A 186 -21.83 -5.39 -10.70
CA VAL A 186 -20.43 -5.01 -10.50
C VAL A 186 -19.56 -6.24 -10.67
N ASP A 187 -18.46 -6.11 -11.38
CA ASP A 187 -17.46 -7.18 -11.48
C ASP A 187 -16.95 -7.55 -10.08
N GLN A 188 -17.08 -8.81 -9.72
CA GLN A 188 -16.69 -9.36 -8.41
C GLN A 188 -15.25 -9.89 -8.41
N GLY A 189 -14.51 -9.63 -9.47
CA GLY A 189 -13.11 -10.03 -9.60
C GLY A 189 -12.94 -11.54 -9.55
N GLU A 190 -12.14 -12.00 -8.61
CA GLU A 190 -11.86 -13.42 -8.39
C GLU A 190 -12.81 -14.11 -7.40
N SER A 191 -13.78 -13.37 -6.84
CA SER A 191 -14.76 -13.93 -5.93
C SER A 191 -15.77 -14.82 -6.64
N ILE A 192 -16.14 -15.90 -5.97
CA ILE A 192 -17.18 -16.83 -6.41
C ILE A 192 -18.45 -16.51 -5.64
N VAL A 193 -19.50 -16.08 -6.34
CA VAL A 193 -20.81 -15.85 -5.73
C VAL A 193 -21.79 -16.87 -6.29
N LEU A 194 -22.29 -17.71 -5.38
CA LEU A 194 -23.28 -18.72 -5.66
C LEU A 194 -24.65 -18.21 -5.19
N SER A 195 -25.58 -18.02 -6.11
CA SER A 195 -26.94 -17.56 -5.75
C SER A 195 -27.90 -18.75 -5.81
N MET A 196 -28.59 -19.04 -4.69
CA MET A 196 -29.57 -20.14 -4.58
C MET A 196 -30.97 -19.61 -4.29
N ALA A 197 -31.99 -20.42 -4.48
CA ALA A 197 -33.37 -20.04 -4.17
C ALA A 197 -33.51 -19.66 -2.69
N GLU A 198 -34.26 -18.60 -2.37
CA GLU A 198 -34.43 -18.07 -0.99
C GLU A 198 -34.89 -19.16 -0.02
N LYS A 199 -35.79 -20.00 -0.44
CA LYS A 199 -36.32 -21.10 0.39
C LYS A 199 -35.21 -22.07 0.81
N ASP A 200 -34.35 -22.47 -0.14
CA ASP A 200 -33.27 -23.41 0.11
C ASP A 200 -32.15 -22.77 0.94
N TYR A 201 -31.92 -21.46 0.73
CA TYR A 201 -31.04 -20.66 1.58
C TYR A 201 -31.48 -20.69 3.05
N LEU A 202 -32.77 -20.46 3.30
CA LEU A 202 -33.32 -20.45 4.67
C LEU A 202 -33.37 -21.84 5.33
N GLU A 203 -33.63 -22.89 4.53
CA GLU A 203 -33.59 -24.26 5.05
C GLU A 203 -32.18 -24.64 5.51
N ARG A 204 -31.15 -24.11 4.86
CA ARG A 204 -29.76 -24.42 5.15
C ARG A 204 -29.17 -23.52 6.25
N TYR A 205 -29.34 -22.21 6.13
CA TYR A 205 -28.65 -21.24 7.00
C TYR A 205 -29.55 -20.72 8.12
N GLY A 206 -30.85 -20.94 8.06
CA GLY A 206 -31.79 -20.57 9.10
C GLY A 206 -32.33 -19.14 8.97
N GLU A 207 -32.73 -18.57 10.09
CA GLU A 207 -33.31 -17.23 10.12
C GLU A 207 -32.25 -16.17 9.78
N PRO A 208 -32.58 -15.19 8.91
CA PRO A 208 -31.62 -14.15 8.52
C PRO A 208 -31.33 -13.18 9.67
N SER A 209 -30.14 -12.58 9.64
CA SER A 209 -29.73 -11.53 10.59
C SER A 209 -30.20 -10.14 10.13
N GLN A 210 -30.33 -9.94 8.81
CA GLN A 210 -30.71 -8.66 8.20
C GLN A 210 -31.62 -8.83 6.99
N LEU A 211 -32.51 -7.85 6.80
CA LEU A 211 -33.37 -7.77 5.64
C LEU A 211 -33.20 -6.42 4.93
N LYS A 212 -33.14 -6.43 3.60
CA LYS A 212 -33.26 -5.25 2.75
C LYS A 212 -34.71 -5.03 2.42
N VAL A 213 -35.18 -3.80 2.55
CA VAL A 213 -36.59 -3.44 2.30
C VAL A 213 -36.64 -2.28 1.33
N SER A 214 -37.51 -2.38 0.31
CA SER A 214 -37.87 -1.25 -0.55
C SER A 214 -39.24 -0.69 -0.18
N ALA A 215 -39.37 0.63 -0.25
CA ALA A 215 -40.61 1.35 0.03
C ALA A 215 -41.63 1.16 -1.10
N ALA A 216 -42.91 1.16 -0.74
CA ALA A 216 -43.99 1.22 -1.71
C ALA A 216 -43.98 2.56 -2.47
N ASP A 217 -44.54 2.58 -3.69
CA ASP A 217 -44.53 3.77 -4.53
C ASP A 217 -45.13 4.99 -3.84
N GLY A 218 -44.33 6.04 -3.65
CA GLY A 218 -44.72 7.30 -3.02
C GLY A 218 -44.51 7.36 -1.50
N VAL A 219 -43.96 6.32 -0.90
CA VAL A 219 -43.57 6.32 0.54
C VAL A 219 -42.14 6.83 0.67
N ASP A 220 -41.88 7.75 1.57
CA ASP A 220 -40.53 8.25 1.88
C ASP A 220 -39.74 7.23 2.71
N ALA A 221 -38.47 7.04 2.39
CA ALA A 221 -37.62 6.04 3.05
C ALA A 221 -37.49 6.26 4.57
N ASN A 222 -37.38 7.51 5.04
CA ASN A 222 -37.32 7.81 6.47
C ASN A 222 -38.67 7.56 7.18
N ALA A 223 -39.78 7.86 6.50
CA ALA A 223 -41.11 7.54 7.02
C ALA A 223 -41.33 6.03 7.12
N LEU A 224 -40.80 5.24 6.16
CA LEU A 224 -40.78 3.77 6.22
C LEU A 224 -39.95 3.29 7.42
N VAL A 225 -38.76 3.80 7.62
CA VAL A 225 -37.90 3.45 8.78
C VAL A 225 -38.60 3.69 10.10
N ASP A 226 -39.22 4.89 10.30
CA ASP A 226 -39.96 5.22 11.49
C ASP A 226 -41.15 4.28 11.69
N HIS A 227 -41.92 4.01 10.63
CA HIS A 227 -43.06 3.09 10.66
C HIS A 227 -42.64 1.66 11.06
N LEU A 228 -41.56 1.14 10.50
CA LEU A 228 -41.07 -0.21 10.81
C LEU A 228 -40.61 -0.32 12.26
N ASN A 229 -39.88 0.68 12.77
CA ASN A 229 -39.37 0.73 14.13
C ASN A 229 -40.51 0.81 15.17
N GLU A 230 -41.56 1.60 14.88
CA GLU A 230 -42.70 1.77 15.80
C GLU A 230 -43.62 0.55 15.82
N LYS A 231 -43.82 -0.10 14.67
CA LYS A 231 -44.84 -1.14 14.55
C LYS A 231 -44.33 -2.54 14.85
N TYR A 232 -43.07 -2.86 14.55
CA TYR A 232 -42.57 -4.24 14.55
C TYR A 232 -41.51 -4.54 15.60
N GLU A 233 -41.14 -3.56 16.45
CA GLU A 233 -40.06 -3.71 17.45
C GLU A 233 -38.71 -4.19 16.88
N VAL A 234 -38.38 -3.79 15.64
CA VAL A 234 -37.15 -4.07 14.92
C VAL A 234 -36.22 -2.87 15.01
N LYS A 235 -34.99 -3.03 14.58
CA LYS A 235 -34.06 -1.95 14.28
C LYS A 235 -34.04 -1.74 12.78
N ALA A 236 -34.80 -0.76 12.30
CA ALA A 236 -34.75 -0.35 10.90
C ALA A 236 -33.84 0.90 10.77
N GLU A 237 -32.95 0.92 9.80
CA GLU A 237 -32.04 2.01 9.50
C GLU A 237 -32.15 2.37 8.02
N SER A 238 -32.02 3.65 7.69
CA SER A 238 -32.07 4.10 6.30
C SER A 238 -30.92 3.52 5.48
N GLY A 239 -31.22 2.95 4.32
CA GLY A 239 -30.21 2.45 3.41
C GLY A 239 -29.25 3.54 2.93
N GLU A 240 -29.76 4.77 2.72
CA GLU A 240 -28.92 5.94 2.37
C GLU A 240 -27.92 6.27 3.49
N ARG A 241 -28.38 6.27 4.76
CA ARG A 241 -27.49 6.53 5.91
C ARG A 241 -26.41 5.46 6.05
N LEU A 242 -26.76 4.18 5.92
CA LEU A 242 -25.81 3.08 5.99
C LEU A 242 -24.79 3.13 4.83
N ALA A 243 -25.23 3.52 3.65
CA ALA A 243 -24.36 3.75 2.49
C ALA A 243 -23.36 4.89 2.76
N GLU A 244 -23.82 6.02 3.34
CA GLU A 244 -22.96 7.13 3.71
C GLU A 244 -21.94 6.72 4.79
N GLU A 245 -22.37 6.05 5.86
CA GLU A 245 -21.49 5.57 6.94
C GLU A 245 -20.44 4.60 6.42
N THR A 246 -20.82 3.66 5.54
CA THR A 246 -19.89 2.72 4.89
C THR A 246 -18.89 3.44 3.99
N SER A 247 -19.36 4.40 3.18
CA SER A 247 -18.50 5.23 2.34
C SER A 247 -17.55 6.10 3.17
N GLU A 248 -17.98 6.67 4.29
CA GLU A 248 -17.13 7.46 5.18
C GLU A 248 -16.08 6.61 5.88
N MET A 249 -16.42 5.42 6.34
CA MET A 249 -15.48 4.46 6.93
C MET A 249 -14.40 4.09 5.91
N MET A 250 -14.78 3.73 4.68
CA MET A 250 -13.87 3.40 3.60
C MET A 250 -13.02 4.60 3.18
N SER A 251 -13.62 5.79 3.07
CA SER A 251 -12.89 7.03 2.79
C SER A 251 -11.85 7.32 3.87
N SER A 252 -12.12 6.98 5.12
CA SER A 252 -11.18 7.16 6.23
C SER A 252 -10.00 6.21 6.14
N ALA A 253 -10.23 4.96 5.78
CA ALA A 253 -9.15 4.00 5.49
C ALA A 253 -8.28 4.47 4.31
N LEU A 254 -8.89 5.00 3.25
CA LEU A 254 -8.17 5.55 2.09
C LEU A 254 -7.39 6.84 2.38
N LYS A 255 -7.72 7.60 3.44
CA LYS A 255 -7.00 8.83 3.83
C LYS A 255 -5.53 8.54 4.11
N PHE A 256 -5.21 7.44 4.77
CA PHE A 256 -3.82 7.05 5.02
C PHE A 256 -3.03 6.88 3.73
N ILE A 257 -3.58 6.11 2.77
CA ILE A 257 -2.97 5.91 1.44
C ILE A 257 -2.81 7.24 0.72
N ASN A 258 -3.82 8.11 0.77
CA ASN A 258 -3.79 9.42 0.12
C ASN A 258 -2.70 10.33 0.71
N TYR A 259 -2.59 10.44 2.04
CA TYR A 259 -1.53 11.23 2.69
C TYR A 259 -0.14 10.70 2.34
N PHE A 260 0.01 9.39 2.32
CA PHE A 260 1.23 8.73 1.91
C PHE A 260 1.61 9.09 0.47
N LEU A 261 0.69 8.93 -0.49
CA LEU A 261 0.91 9.28 -1.89
C LEU A 261 1.18 10.78 -2.11
N ILE A 262 0.52 11.66 -1.36
CA ILE A 262 0.80 13.11 -1.40
C ILE A 262 2.21 13.40 -0.91
N ALA A 263 2.65 12.79 0.19
CA ALA A 263 4.01 12.98 0.70
C ALA A 263 5.07 12.57 -0.35
N PHE A 264 4.85 11.43 -1.01
CA PHE A 264 5.71 10.98 -2.11
C PHE A 264 5.65 11.90 -3.32
N GLY A 265 4.45 12.38 -3.67
CA GLY A 265 4.26 13.37 -4.73
C GLY A 265 5.03 14.66 -4.48
N LEU A 266 5.03 15.14 -3.23
CA LEU A 266 5.81 16.31 -2.82
C LEU A 266 7.32 16.08 -2.94
N ILE A 267 7.79 14.89 -2.60
CA ILE A 267 9.20 14.52 -2.76
C ILE A 267 9.58 14.43 -4.25
N ALA A 268 8.75 13.80 -5.08
CA ALA A 268 8.95 13.75 -6.53
C ALA A 268 8.96 15.17 -7.14
N LEU A 269 8.08 16.04 -6.67
CA LEU A 269 8.02 17.44 -7.05
C LEU A 269 9.30 18.20 -6.65
N LEU A 270 9.83 17.93 -5.46
CA LEU A 270 11.08 18.54 -4.98
C LEU A 270 12.26 18.12 -5.86
N VAL A 271 12.36 16.85 -6.23
CA VAL A 271 13.36 16.35 -7.19
C VAL A 271 13.18 17.02 -8.56
N GLY A 272 11.94 17.09 -9.06
CA GLY A 272 11.59 17.77 -10.30
C GLY A 272 11.98 19.26 -10.28
N THR A 273 11.63 19.97 -9.20
CA THR A 273 12.03 21.37 -8.94
C THR A 273 13.52 21.55 -9.11
N PHE A 274 14.30 20.65 -8.54
CA PHE A 274 15.75 20.71 -8.60
C PHE A 274 16.27 20.51 -10.03
N ILE A 275 15.79 19.49 -10.76
CA ILE A 275 16.20 19.20 -12.14
C ILE A 275 15.83 20.40 -13.03
N ILE A 276 14.63 20.95 -12.87
CA ILE A 276 14.16 22.12 -13.61
C ILE A 276 15.04 23.35 -13.33
N ALA A 277 15.30 23.65 -12.04
CA ALA A 277 16.15 24.79 -11.65
C ALA A 277 17.57 24.68 -12.22
N ASN A 278 18.15 23.48 -12.20
CA ASN A 278 19.46 23.22 -12.76
C ASN A 278 19.48 23.40 -14.28
N THR A 279 18.46 22.89 -14.97
CA THR A 279 18.33 23.00 -16.44
C THR A 279 18.13 24.46 -16.86
N PHE A 280 17.27 25.24 -16.17
CA PHE A 280 17.10 26.65 -16.47
C PHE A 280 18.36 27.48 -16.14
N SER A 281 19.07 27.15 -15.06
CA SER A 281 20.36 27.78 -14.76
C SER A 281 21.37 27.63 -15.89
N MET A 282 21.39 26.44 -16.48
CA MET A 282 22.23 26.13 -17.64
C MET A 282 21.80 26.90 -18.91
N ILE A 283 20.49 26.85 -19.22
CA ILE A 283 19.95 27.56 -20.39
C ILE A 283 20.31 29.05 -20.31
N VAL A 284 20.15 29.66 -19.13
CA VAL A 284 20.51 31.04 -18.89
C VAL A 284 22.01 31.28 -19.08
N ALA A 285 22.87 30.41 -18.52
CA ALA A 285 24.33 30.53 -18.65
C ALA A 285 24.79 30.49 -20.11
N GLN A 286 24.23 29.58 -20.89
CA GLN A 286 24.59 29.46 -22.33
C GLN A 286 24.09 30.64 -23.19
N ARG A 287 22.99 31.30 -22.75
CA ARG A 287 22.44 32.47 -23.44
C ARG A 287 22.91 33.79 -22.89
N THR A 288 23.94 33.76 -22.00
CA THR A 288 24.47 34.99 -21.38
C THR A 288 24.91 36.03 -22.39
N LYS A 289 25.60 35.61 -23.46
CA LYS A 289 26.01 36.53 -24.57
C LYS A 289 24.81 37.12 -25.29
N GLU A 290 23.75 36.34 -25.58
CA GLU A 290 22.51 36.83 -26.21
C GLU A 290 21.79 37.85 -25.31
N PHE A 291 21.69 37.57 -24.02
CA PHE A 291 21.07 38.47 -23.04
C PHE A 291 21.87 39.77 -22.89
N ALA A 292 23.20 39.69 -22.93
CA ALA A 292 24.07 40.86 -22.92
C ALA A 292 23.87 41.74 -24.15
N LEU A 293 23.76 41.10 -25.33
CA LEU A 293 23.50 41.81 -26.59
C LEU A 293 22.12 42.51 -26.57
N LEU A 294 21.08 41.81 -26.12
CA LEU A 294 19.74 42.38 -25.96
C LEU A 294 19.74 43.56 -24.99
N ARG A 295 20.51 43.49 -23.93
CA ARG A 295 20.69 44.59 -22.99
C ARG A 295 21.46 45.77 -23.58
N ALA A 296 22.47 45.50 -24.38
CA ALA A 296 23.19 46.54 -25.12
C ALA A 296 22.28 47.26 -26.13
N LEU A 297 21.31 46.56 -26.72
CA LEU A 297 20.26 47.10 -27.60
C LEU A 297 19.11 47.79 -26.83
N GLY A 298 19.20 47.93 -25.50
CA GLY A 298 18.25 48.66 -24.66
C GLY A 298 17.15 47.86 -23.98
N ALA A 299 17.24 46.51 -23.95
CA ALA A 299 16.30 45.69 -23.19
C ALA A 299 16.48 45.87 -21.67
N SER A 300 15.40 46.09 -20.93
CA SER A 300 15.43 46.24 -19.47
C SER A 300 15.64 44.88 -18.76
N ARG A 301 16.16 44.93 -17.51
CA ARG A 301 16.32 43.73 -16.65
C ARG A 301 15.02 42.95 -16.50
N ARG A 302 13.88 43.66 -16.31
CA ARG A 302 12.56 43.06 -16.17
C ARG A 302 12.11 42.34 -17.43
N GLN A 303 12.39 42.88 -18.62
CA GLN A 303 12.02 42.25 -19.87
C GLN A 303 12.73 40.93 -20.09
N ILE A 304 14.03 40.83 -19.77
CA ILE A 304 14.80 39.58 -19.87
C ILE A 304 14.31 38.58 -18.81
N THR A 305 14.14 38.98 -17.54
CA THR A 305 13.60 38.11 -16.50
C THR A 305 12.22 37.58 -16.87
N ASN A 306 11.30 38.46 -17.30
CA ASN A 306 9.97 38.07 -17.71
C ASN A 306 9.96 37.15 -18.94
N SER A 307 10.90 37.30 -19.87
CA SER A 307 11.04 36.41 -21.02
C SER A 307 11.33 34.97 -20.59
N VAL A 308 12.25 34.79 -19.66
CA VAL A 308 12.61 33.46 -19.11
C VAL A 308 11.47 32.89 -18.27
N VAL A 309 10.77 33.73 -17.49
CA VAL A 309 9.61 33.30 -16.70
C VAL A 309 8.44 32.86 -17.60
N VAL A 310 8.15 33.59 -18.68
CA VAL A 310 7.12 33.18 -19.64
C VAL A 310 7.50 31.90 -20.36
N GLU A 311 8.78 31.72 -20.71
CA GLU A 311 9.31 30.47 -21.30
C GLU A 311 9.12 29.31 -20.34
N SER A 312 9.44 29.49 -19.05
CA SER A 312 9.24 28.46 -18.04
C SER A 312 7.76 28.14 -17.79
N ALA A 313 6.88 29.14 -17.83
CA ALA A 313 5.44 28.90 -17.69
C ALA A 313 4.86 28.08 -18.86
N ILE A 314 5.28 28.38 -20.11
CA ILE A 314 4.87 27.60 -21.29
C ILE A 314 5.36 26.15 -21.16
N VAL A 315 6.63 25.96 -20.80
CA VAL A 315 7.19 24.62 -20.56
C VAL A 315 6.47 23.90 -19.43
N GLY A 316 6.15 24.63 -18.35
CA GLY A 316 5.40 24.11 -17.21
C GLY A 316 4.01 23.62 -17.61
N VAL A 317 3.25 24.42 -18.34
CA VAL A 317 1.89 24.02 -18.80
C VAL A 317 1.95 22.84 -19.76
N LEU A 318 2.77 22.92 -20.81
CA LEU A 318 2.89 21.84 -21.81
C LEU A 318 3.41 20.54 -21.18
N GLY A 319 4.44 20.66 -20.33
CA GLY A 319 4.99 19.51 -19.61
C GLY A 319 3.96 18.89 -18.65
N SER A 320 3.18 19.71 -17.95
CA SER A 320 2.17 19.19 -17.02
C SER A 320 0.99 18.53 -17.74
N ILE A 321 0.56 19.04 -18.88
CA ILE A 321 -0.48 18.38 -19.70
C ILE A 321 0.00 17.00 -20.17
N VAL A 322 1.21 16.91 -20.71
CA VAL A 322 1.80 15.63 -21.10
C VAL A 322 2.01 14.74 -19.87
N GLY A 323 2.34 15.34 -18.73
CA GLY A 323 2.48 14.63 -17.44
C GLY A 323 1.17 14.00 -16.96
N VAL A 324 0.05 14.70 -17.09
CA VAL A 324 -1.27 14.13 -16.78
C VAL A 324 -1.56 12.91 -17.68
N ILE A 325 -1.28 13.01 -18.98
CA ILE A 325 -1.45 11.87 -19.92
C ILE A 325 -0.53 10.70 -19.53
N ALA A 326 0.72 10.99 -19.15
CA ALA A 326 1.66 9.98 -18.68
C ALA A 326 1.20 9.35 -17.34
N GLY A 327 0.57 10.15 -16.45
CA GLY A 327 -0.06 9.68 -15.22
C GLY A 327 -1.22 8.72 -15.48
N MET A 328 -2.04 8.99 -16.49
CA MET A 328 -3.08 8.05 -16.95
C MET A 328 -2.48 6.71 -17.37
N GLY A 329 -1.39 6.76 -18.16
CA GLY A 329 -0.67 5.55 -18.56
C GLY A 329 -0.09 4.78 -17.37
N LEU A 330 0.43 5.49 -16.36
CA LEU A 330 0.94 4.88 -15.13
C LEU A 330 -0.17 4.14 -14.37
N VAL A 331 -1.32 4.78 -14.17
CA VAL A 331 -2.48 4.16 -13.50
C VAL A 331 -2.98 2.94 -14.29
N ALA A 332 -3.03 3.04 -15.63
CA ALA A 332 -3.40 1.90 -16.46
C ALA A 332 -2.44 0.70 -16.29
N ILE A 333 -1.13 0.97 -16.18
CA ILE A 333 -0.13 -0.08 -15.92
C ILE A 333 -0.34 -0.69 -14.53
N ILE A 334 -0.53 0.14 -13.49
CA ILE A 334 -0.77 -0.33 -12.12
C ILE A 334 -2.02 -1.21 -12.09
N LYS A 335 -3.12 -0.76 -12.69
CA LYS A 335 -4.36 -1.55 -12.79
C LYS A 335 -4.14 -2.88 -13.52
N ALA A 336 -3.41 -2.89 -14.62
CA ALA A 336 -3.08 -4.11 -15.35
C ALA A 336 -2.25 -5.10 -14.51
N VAL A 337 -1.30 -4.59 -13.71
CA VAL A 337 -0.51 -5.42 -12.78
C VAL A 337 -1.39 -5.96 -11.65
N MET A 338 -2.26 -5.14 -11.07
CA MET A 338 -3.18 -5.57 -10.02
C MET A 338 -4.19 -6.61 -10.55
N SER A 339 -4.74 -6.38 -11.73
CA SER A 339 -5.63 -7.35 -12.39
C SER A 339 -4.93 -8.68 -12.69
N ALA A 340 -3.64 -8.65 -13.06
CA ALA A 340 -2.84 -9.87 -13.23
C ALA A 340 -2.55 -10.60 -11.90
N GLN A 341 -2.74 -9.93 -10.76
CA GLN A 341 -2.65 -10.50 -9.41
C GLN A 341 -4.03 -10.79 -8.80
N GLY A 342 -5.09 -10.75 -9.60
CA GLY A 342 -6.44 -11.04 -9.17
C GLY A 342 -7.21 -9.90 -8.52
N MET A 343 -6.62 -8.72 -8.43
CA MET A 343 -7.29 -7.53 -7.88
C MET A 343 -7.84 -6.64 -8.99
N SER A 344 -9.10 -6.77 -9.36
CA SER A 344 -9.73 -5.88 -10.34
C SER A 344 -10.17 -4.56 -9.70
N LEU A 345 -9.90 -3.45 -10.38
CA LEU A 345 -10.34 -2.11 -10.01
C LEU A 345 -11.27 -1.56 -11.09
N ASP A 346 -12.58 -1.64 -10.88
CA ASP A 346 -13.58 -1.22 -11.87
C ASP A 346 -13.80 0.28 -11.96
N GLY A 347 -13.30 1.06 -11.02
CA GLY A 347 -13.45 2.52 -10.91
C GLY A 347 -12.85 3.34 -12.05
N GLY A 348 -12.73 2.80 -13.27
CA GLY A 348 -12.15 3.49 -14.42
C GLY A 348 -10.72 3.98 -14.15
N LEU A 349 -10.27 5.05 -14.83
CA LEU A 349 -8.94 5.66 -14.62
C LEU A 349 -8.93 6.71 -13.49
N GLY A 350 -10.00 6.83 -12.71
CA GLY A 350 -10.10 7.80 -11.63
C GLY A 350 -9.97 9.26 -12.09
N LEU A 351 -10.43 9.57 -13.31
CA LEU A 351 -10.39 10.91 -13.88
C LEU A 351 -11.34 11.83 -13.12
N SER A 352 -10.78 12.86 -12.50
CA SER A 352 -11.53 13.94 -11.85
C SER A 352 -10.95 15.29 -12.23
N VAL A 353 -11.71 16.34 -12.06
CA VAL A 353 -11.24 17.71 -12.29
C VAL A 353 -10.01 18.01 -11.44
N SER A 354 -9.99 17.56 -10.19
CA SER A 354 -8.85 17.72 -9.28
C SER A 354 -7.62 16.95 -9.76
N ALA A 355 -7.77 15.71 -10.24
CA ALA A 355 -6.66 14.89 -10.75
C ALA A 355 -6.01 15.46 -12.03
N ILE A 356 -6.72 16.33 -12.76
CA ILE A 356 -6.20 17.01 -13.95
C ILE A 356 -5.68 18.39 -13.61
N VAL A 357 -6.48 19.22 -12.95
CA VAL A 357 -6.18 20.64 -12.74
C VAL A 357 -5.08 20.86 -11.70
N VAL A 358 -5.12 20.14 -10.58
CA VAL A 358 -4.12 20.29 -9.50
C VAL A 358 -2.70 20.00 -9.98
N PRO A 359 -2.40 18.87 -10.66
CA PRO A 359 -1.06 18.62 -11.18
C PRO A 359 -0.59 19.66 -12.21
N ILE A 360 -1.50 20.17 -13.07
CA ILE A 360 -1.17 21.21 -14.06
C ILE A 360 -0.78 22.51 -13.36
N ILE A 361 -1.55 22.94 -12.38
CA ILE A 361 -1.27 24.15 -11.61
C ILE A 361 0.03 24.00 -10.83
N LEU A 362 0.18 22.92 -10.07
CA LEU A 362 1.37 22.64 -9.25
C LEU A 362 2.63 22.53 -10.13
N GLY A 363 2.57 21.75 -11.20
CA GLY A 363 3.70 21.59 -12.12
C GLY A 363 4.10 22.90 -12.79
N THR A 364 3.12 23.74 -13.15
CA THR A 364 3.38 25.07 -13.72
C THR A 364 4.00 26.01 -12.69
N ILE A 365 3.43 26.09 -11.47
CA ILE A 365 3.96 26.93 -10.38
C ILE A 365 5.39 26.52 -10.05
N VAL A 366 5.63 25.23 -9.88
CA VAL A 366 6.95 24.69 -9.55
C VAL A 366 7.96 25.00 -10.65
N THR A 367 7.57 24.86 -11.91
CA THR A 367 8.45 25.20 -13.04
C THR A 367 8.81 26.68 -13.05
N VAL A 368 7.85 27.57 -12.82
CA VAL A 368 8.06 29.01 -12.75
C VAL A 368 8.93 29.40 -11.54
N VAL A 369 8.64 28.85 -10.36
CA VAL A 369 9.42 29.11 -9.13
C VAL A 369 10.87 28.62 -9.29
N SER A 370 11.05 27.42 -9.85
CA SER A 370 12.38 26.84 -10.12
C SER A 370 13.20 27.69 -11.08
N ALA A 371 12.55 28.26 -12.09
CA ALA A 371 13.19 29.10 -13.10
C ALA A 371 13.40 30.55 -12.63
N TRP A 372 12.77 30.99 -11.55
CA TRP A 372 12.79 32.39 -11.12
C TRP A 372 14.19 32.89 -10.71
N ALA A 373 14.96 32.09 -9.95
CA ALA A 373 16.32 32.44 -9.56
C ALA A 373 17.27 32.54 -10.78
N PRO A 374 17.29 31.56 -11.71
CA PRO A 374 18.01 31.68 -12.99
C PRO A 374 17.56 32.89 -13.82
N ALA A 375 16.25 33.17 -13.93
CA ALA A 375 15.71 34.30 -14.66
C ALA A 375 16.20 35.64 -14.10
N ARG A 376 16.24 35.79 -12.78
CA ARG A 376 16.82 36.99 -12.15
C ARG A 376 18.32 37.15 -12.44
N ARG A 377 19.07 36.06 -12.51
CA ARG A 377 20.49 36.09 -12.91
C ARG A 377 20.64 36.52 -14.35
N ALA A 378 19.83 36.01 -15.28
CA ALA A 378 19.79 36.46 -16.69
C ALA A 378 19.57 37.98 -16.82
N GLY A 379 18.62 38.52 -16.06
CA GLY A 379 18.33 39.98 -16.07
C GLY A 379 19.46 40.83 -15.48
N ARG A 380 20.39 40.28 -14.69
CA ARG A 380 21.50 41.03 -14.08
C ARG A 380 22.80 41.01 -14.87
N VAL A 381 22.87 40.28 -15.98
CA VAL A 381 24.06 40.23 -16.86
C VAL A 381 24.43 41.65 -17.35
N GLN A 382 25.71 42.02 -17.15
CA GLN A 382 26.24 43.30 -17.64
C GLN A 382 26.78 43.13 -19.06
N PRO A 383 26.43 44.02 -20.01
CA PRO A 383 26.86 43.91 -21.40
C PRO A 383 28.38 43.85 -21.58
N VAL A 384 29.09 44.65 -20.80
CA VAL A 384 30.57 44.79 -20.88
C VAL A 384 31.26 43.56 -20.30
N GLU A 385 30.72 42.95 -19.24
CA GLU A 385 31.29 41.80 -18.56
C GLU A 385 31.14 40.51 -19.38
N ALA A 386 30.01 40.38 -20.12
CA ALA A 386 29.73 39.24 -20.97
C ALA A 386 30.56 39.22 -22.27
N MET A 387 31.10 40.37 -22.68
CA MET A 387 32.01 40.47 -23.83
C MET A 387 33.47 40.26 -23.46
N ARG A 388 33.83 40.31 -22.18
CA ARG A 388 35.17 39.93 -21.68
C ARG A 388 35.16 38.44 -21.39
N THR A 389 35.90 37.69 -22.18
CA THR A 389 36.16 36.25 -21.98
C THR A 389 37.07 35.99 -20.79
N THR A 390 36.68 36.40 -19.60
CA THR A 390 37.37 36.02 -18.37
C THR A 390 36.46 35.16 -17.54
N GLU A 391 36.84 33.91 -17.37
CA GLU A 391 36.26 32.95 -16.44
C GLU A 391 36.39 33.41 -14.98
N SER A 392 35.74 34.50 -14.63
CA SER A 392 35.59 34.92 -13.24
C SER A 392 34.24 34.44 -12.72
N ALA A 393 34.09 33.13 -12.57
CA ALA A 393 33.06 32.58 -11.71
C ALA A 393 33.33 33.06 -10.29
N SER A 394 32.71 34.22 -9.89
CA SER A 394 32.62 34.64 -8.51
C SER A 394 31.89 33.57 -7.72
N GLY A 395 32.64 32.56 -7.23
CA GLY A 395 32.13 31.50 -6.40
C GLY A 395 31.65 32.10 -5.08
N THR A 396 30.34 32.23 -4.92
CA THR A 396 29.77 32.32 -3.56
C THR A 396 30.38 31.22 -2.72
N SER A 397 31.03 31.63 -1.62
CA SER A 397 31.79 30.73 -0.72
C SER A 397 30.98 29.48 -0.41
N LEU A 398 31.53 28.30 -0.74
CA LEU A 398 30.96 27.01 -0.34
C LEU A 398 30.70 26.94 1.16
N LYS A 399 31.52 27.64 1.96
CA LYS A 399 31.47 27.64 3.42
C LYS A 399 30.13 28.08 3.99
N VAL A 400 29.55 29.21 3.52
CA VAL A 400 28.28 29.71 4.05
C VAL A 400 27.14 28.73 3.75
N ARG A 401 27.06 28.21 2.53
CA ARG A 401 26.06 27.23 2.13
C ARG A 401 26.18 25.92 2.90
N THR A 402 27.42 25.46 3.11
CA THR A 402 27.73 24.25 3.87
C THR A 402 27.35 24.39 5.34
N ILE A 403 27.72 25.49 5.98
CA ILE A 403 27.39 25.75 7.39
C ILE A 403 25.85 25.77 7.54
N PHE A 404 25.16 26.54 6.72
CA PHE A 404 23.71 26.63 6.77
C PHE A 404 23.04 25.27 6.51
N GLY A 405 23.52 24.52 5.51
CA GLY A 405 23.03 23.19 5.21
C GLY A 405 23.31 22.17 6.33
N ALA A 406 24.52 22.22 6.90
CA ALA A 406 24.89 21.34 8.02
C ALA A 406 24.07 21.67 9.30
N THR A 407 23.77 22.95 9.54
CA THR A 407 22.91 23.35 10.66
C THR A 407 21.48 22.80 10.46
N ILE A 408 20.89 22.95 9.26
CA ILE A 408 19.56 22.42 8.98
C ILE A 408 19.54 20.88 9.07
N LEU A 409 20.57 20.21 8.56
CA LEU A 409 20.72 18.76 8.65
C LEU A 409 20.75 18.30 10.12
N LEU A 410 21.55 18.96 10.93
CA LEU A 410 21.69 18.64 12.36
C LEU A 410 20.38 18.91 13.12
N VAL A 411 19.75 20.07 12.89
CA VAL A 411 18.44 20.39 13.47
C VAL A 411 17.38 19.37 13.03
N GLY A 412 17.39 18.97 11.76
CA GLY A 412 16.50 17.92 11.25
C GLY A 412 16.71 16.59 11.95
N ILE A 413 17.95 16.15 12.12
CA ILE A 413 18.28 14.92 12.86
C ILE A 413 17.83 15.04 14.32
N VAL A 414 18.11 16.17 14.98
CA VAL A 414 17.70 16.39 16.38
C VAL A 414 16.16 16.38 16.50
N ALA A 415 15.46 17.01 15.58
CA ALA A 415 13.99 16.99 15.58
C ALA A 415 13.42 15.59 15.38
N ALA A 416 13.99 14.80 14.45
CA ALA A 416 13.60 13.42 14.25
C ALA A 416 13.86 12.55 15.49
N LEU A 417 15.05 12.67 16.08
CA LEU A 417 15.40 11.98 17.33
C LEU A 417 14.51 12.41 18.51
N ALA A 418 14.18 13.70 18.62
CA ALA A 418 13.27 14.19 19.65
C ALA A 418 11.86 13.57 19.50
N GLY A 419 11.36 13.45 18.27
CA GLY A 419 10.08 12.78 18.01
C GLY A 419 10.11 11.29 18.34
N VAL A 420 11.24 10.61 18.12
CA VAL A 420 11.41 9.18 18.42
C VAL A 420 11.55 8.93 19.93
N LEU A 421 12.28 9.80 20.64
CA LEU A 421 12.63 9.60 22.04
C LEU A 421 11.63 10.27 23.03
N SER A 422 10.62 10.98 22.53
CA SER A 422 9.58 11.58 23.38
C SER A 422 8.46 10.59 23.65
N ASP A 423 7.96 10.60 24.89
CA ASP A 423 6.79 9.82 25.34
C ASP A 423 5.45 10.58 25.12
N GLY A 424 5.41 11.48 24.12
CA GLY A 424 4.22 12.28 23.80
C GLY A 424 3.21 11.56 22.91
N GLU A 425 2.07 12.23 22.65
CA GLU A 425 1.07 11.74 21.70
C GLU A 425 1.68 11.39 20.35
N THR A 426 1.25 10.27 19.77
CA THR A 426 1.74 9.75 18.46
C THR A 426 1.65 10.80 17.34
N SER A 427 0.62 11.65 17.36
CA SER A 427 0.44 12.74 16.40
C SER A 427 1.56 13.80 16.48
N VAL A 428 1.97 14.18 17.67
CA VAL A 428 3.05 15.16 17.90
C VAL A 428 4.40 14.56 17.53
N ARG A 429 4.64 13.31 17.90
CA ARG A 429 5.84 12.53 17.55
C ARG A 429 5.98 12.43 16.03
N ALA A 430 4.88 12.12 15.32
CA ALA A 430 4.85 12.04 13.86
C ALA A 430 5.17 13.39 13.18
N ILE A 431 4.63 14.50 13.68
CA ILE A 431 4.93 15.84 13.18
C ILE A 431 6.42 16.17 13.37
N LEU A 432 6.99 15.89 14.55
CA LEU A 432 8.42 16.14 14.80
C LEU A 432 9.32 15.33 13.87
N VAL A 433 9.01 14.04 13.64
CA VAL A 433 9.75 13.20 12.69
C VAL A 433 9.56 13.69 11.27
N GLY A 434 8.36 14.11 10.86
CA GLY A 434 8.09 14.67 9.53
C GLY A 434 8.88 15.96 9.26
N VAL A 435 8.90 16.89 10.21
CA VAL A 435 9.71 18.13 10.15
C VAL A 435 11.20 17.78 10.15
N GLY A 436 11.61 16.81 10.96
CA GLY A 436 12.98 16.29 11.01
C GLY A 436 13.40 15.71 9.65
N ALA A 437 12.59 14.85 9.05
CA ALA A 437 12.82 14.27 7.74
C ALA A 437 12.98 15.33 6.64
N PHE A 438 12.08 16.31 6.62
CA PHE A 438 12.20 17.44 5.69
C PHE A 438 13.49 18.23 5.91
N GLY A 439 13.85 18.50 7.18
CA GLY A 439 15.12 19.15 7.54
C GLY A 439 16.34 18.36 7.09
N VAL A 440 16.34 17.03 7.26
CA VAL A 440 17.42 16.14 6.78
C VAL A 440 17.56 16.21 5.26
N ILE A 441 16.48 16.15 4.52
CA ILE A 441 16.48 16.21 3.05
C ILE A 441 17.00 17.56 2.56
N VAL A 442 16.48 18.66 3.08
CA VAL A 442 16.91 20.02 2.70
C VAL A 442 18.35 20.28 3.15
N GLY A 443 18.70 19.87 4.36
CA GLY A 443 20.06 20.01 4.89
C GLY A 443 21.08 19.23 4.06
N PHE A 444 20.75 17.98 3.69
CA PHE A 444 21.60 17.18 2.79
C PHE A 444 21.75 17.83 1.42
N PHE A 445 20.68 18.37 0.84
CA PHE A 445 20.76 19.12 -0.43
C PHE A 445 21.71 20.29 -0.38
N LEU A 446 21.70 21.05 0.72
CA LEU A 446 22.56 22.22 0.89
C LEU A 446 24.00 21.84 1.26
N ALA A 447 24.21 20.85 2.14
CA ALA A 447 25.52 20.38 2.58
C ALA A 447 26.16 19.39 1.61
N GLY A 448 25.40 18.75 0.70
CA GLY A 448 25.83 17.71 -0.22
C GLY A 448 27.12 18.00 -0.98
N PRO A 449 27.34 19.23 -1.50
CA PRO A 449 28.61 19.57 -2.15
C PRO A 449 29.84 19.39 -1.25
N ALA A 450 29.72 19.67 0.04
CA ALA A 450 30.81 19.46 0.98
C ALA A 450 31.00 17.98 1.33
N LEU A 451 29.90 17.24 1.47
CA LEU A 451 29.90 15.80 1.72
C LEU A 451 30.48 14.99 0.54
N SER A 452 30.23 15.45 -0.67
CA SER A 452 30.79 14.80 -1.88
C SER A 452 32.32 14.92 -2.02
N LEU A 453 32.93 15.96 -1.43
CA LEU A 453 34.37 16.20 -1.57
C LEU A 453 35.25 15.06 -1.02
N PRO A 454 35.04 14.50 0.19
CA PRO A 454 35.80 13.36 0.68
C PRO A 454 35.31 12.03 0.11
N LEU A 455 33.99 11.81 -0.02
CA LEU A 455 33.41 10.52 -0.31
C LEU A 455 33.56 10.09 -1.78
N VAL A 456 33.22 10.97 -2.74
CA VAL A 456 33.20 10.62 -4.16
C VAL A 456 34.62 10.28 -4.69
N PRO A 457 35.67 11.05 -4.38
CA PRO A 457 37.02 10.67 -4.82
C PRO A 457 37.55 9.41 -4.16
N THR A 458 37.20 9.13 -2.92
CA THR A 458 37.64 7.92 -2.19
C THR A 458 37.02 6.68 -2.83
N VAL A 459 35.68 6.68 -3.01
CA VAL A 459 34.96 5.63 -3.74
C VAL A 459 35.45 5.55 -5.18
N GLY A 460 35.69 6.71 -5.81
CA GLY A 460 36.19 6.80 -7.18
C GLY A 460 37.58 6.19 -7.37
N LYS A 461 38.48 6.32 -6.41
CA LYS A 461 39.79 5.67 -6.43
C LYS A 461 39.64 4.16 -6.29
N ALA A 462 38.77 3.67 -5.40
CA ALA A 462 38.55 2.24 -5.22
C ALA A 462 38.00 1.58 -6.49
N ILE A 463 36.93 2.13 -7.08
CA ILE A 463 36.28 1.61 -8.28
C ILE A 463 37.16 1.83 -9.53
N GLY A 464 37.87 2.95 -9.57
CA GLY A 464 38.74 3.32 -10.70
C GLY A 464 40.08 2.59 -10.73
N ALA A 465 40.51 1.95 -9.63
CA ALA A 465 41.82 1.31 -9.52
C ALA A 465 42.11 0.31 -10.66
N PRO A 466 41.17 -0.56 -11.08
CA PRO A 466 41.41 -1.47 -12.21
C PRO A 466 41.61 -0.78 -13.57
N PHE A 467 41.21 0.51 -13.68
CA PHE A 467 41.26 1.28 -14.92
C PHE A 467 42.45 2.27 -14.97
N GLY A 468 43.37 2.20 -14.00
CA GLY A 468 44.59 2.98 -13.96
C GLY A 468 44.38 4.50 -14.07
N ALA A 469 45.09 5.15 -15.01
CA ALA A 469 45.03 6.60 -15.19
C ALA A 469 43.61 7.12 -15.52
N ILE A 470 42.81 6.33 -16.23
CA ILE A 470 41.42 6.71 -16.58
C ILE A 470 40.54 6.77 -15.35
N GLY A 471 40.66 5.81 -14.44
CA GLY A 471 39.97 5.82 -13.13
C GLY A 471 40.37 7.00 -12.26
N SER A 472 41.65 7.33 -12.20
CA SER A 472 42.17 8.49 -11.47
C SER A 472 41.65 9.81 -12.04
N LEU A 473 41.57 9.94 -13.38
CA LEU A 473 41.00 11.11 -14.04
C LEU A 473 39.48 11.25 -13.72
N ALA A 474 38.72 10.17 -13.76
CA ALA A 474 37.30 10.19 -13.40
C ALA A 474 37.07 10.67 -11.96
N ALA A 475 37.85 10.15 -11.00
CA ALA A 475 37.79 10.58 -9.59
C ALA A 475 38.15 12.06 -9.41
N THR A 476 39.18 12.53 -10.12
CA THR A 476 39.63 13.93 -10.07
C THR A 476 38.55 14.87 -10.67
N ASN A 477 37.92 14.47 -11.75
CA ASN A 477 36.88 15.26 -12.40
C ASN A 477 35.64 15.46 -11.49
N SER A 478 35.21 14.41 -10.81
CA SER A 478 34.12 14.48 -9.83
C SER A 478 34.42 15.43 -8.67
N ARG A 479 35.69 15.53 -8.25
CA ARG A 479 36.14 16.45 -7.19
C ARG A 479 36.14 17.91 -7.62
N ARG A 480 36.43 18.22 -8.89
CA ARG A 480 36.53 19.60 -9.42
C ARG A 480 35.19 20.37 -9.35
N ASN A 481 34.08 19.66 -9.48
CA ASN A 481 32.75 20.26 -9.51
C ASN A 481 31.78 19.67 -8.46
N PRO A 482 32.03 19.86 -7.13
CA PRO A 482 31.25 19.21 -6.08
C PRO A 482 29.78 19.61 -6.06
N ARG A 483 29.45 20.84 -6.49
CA ARG A 483 28.06 21.30 -6.62
C ARG A 483 27.26 20.48 -7.64
N ARG A 484 27.87 20.18 -8.78
CA ARG A 484 27.25 19.39 -9.83
C ARG A 484 27.13 17.92 -9.39
N THR A 485 28.19 17.37 -8.84
CA THR A 485 28.23 15.99 -8.34
C THR A 485 27.14 15.74 -7.29
N ALA A 486 27.05 16.59 -6.28
CA ALA A 486 26.01 16.48 -5.24
C ALA A 486 24.60 16.67 -5.79
N ALA A 487 24.45 17.61 -6.70
CA ALA A 487 23.18 17.88 -7.34
C ALA A 487 22.65 16.72 -8.17
N THR A 488 23.54 16.05 -8.88
CA THR A 488 23.21 14.83 -9.66
C THR A 488 22.87 13.67 -8.75
N ALA A 489 23.67 13.48 -7.70
CA ALA A 489 23.47 12.42 -6.72
C ALA A 489 22.16 12.58 -5.95
N PHE A 490 21.73 13.81 -5.68
CA PHE A 490 20.59 14.12 -4.83
C PHE A 490 19.28 13.47 -5.31
N ALA A 491 19.02 13.47 -6.61
CA ALA A 491 17.83 12.83 -7.18
C ALA A 491 17.82 11.31 -6.92
N LEU A 492 18.99 10.66 -7.08
CA LEU A 492 19.12 9.24 -6.78
C LEU A 492 19.08 8.96 -5.28
N THR A 493 19.70 9.85 -4.46
CA THR A 493 19.65 9.76 -2.99
C THR A 493 18.22 9.71 -2.48
N LEU A 494 17.35 10.60 -2.98
CA LEU A 494 15.96 10.62 -2.55
C LEU A 494 15.20 9.36 -2.99
N GLY A 495 15.35 8.93 -4.24
CA GLY A 495 14.71 7.71 -4.71
C GLY A 495 15.14 6.48 -3.90
N VAL A 496 16.45 6.33 -3.67
CA VAL A 496 16.99 5.23 -2.88
C VAL A 496 16.57 5.33 -1.40
N ALA A 497 16.54 6.55 -0.83
CA ALA A 497 16.11 6.75 0.55
C ALA A 497 14.66 6.31 0.79
N LEU A 498 13.77 6.65 -0.14
CA LEU A 498 12.37 6.24 -0.06
C LEU A 498 12.20 4.72 -0.16
N VAL A 499 12.84 4.12 -1.18
CA VAL A 499 12.80 2.67 -1.36
C VAL A 499 13.36 1.94 -0.14
N THR A 500 14.46 2.45 0.43
CA THR A 500 15.08 1.86 1.63
C THR A 500 14.19 2.02 2.87
N ALA A 501 13.55 3.18 3.06
CA ALA A 501 12.66 3.41 4.20
C ALA A 501 11.43 2.48 4.15
N ILE A 502 10.81 2.32 2.98
CA ILE A 502 9.68 1.40 2.78
C ILE A 502 10.14 -0.05 2.91
N GLY A 503 11.30 -0.39 2.35
CA GLY A 503 11.85 -1.73 2.49
C GLY A 503 12.16 -2.10 3.94
N MET A 504 12.59 -1.12 4.75
CA MET A 504 12.78 -1.32 6.18
C MET A 504 11.46 -1.55 6.91
N LEU A 505 10.42 -0.77 6.57
CA LEU A 505 9.06 -1.00 7.09
C LEU A 505 8.57 -2.40 6.76
N GLY A 506 8.65 -2.81 5.49
CA GLY A 506 8.23 -4.15 5.07
C GLY A 506 9.02 -5.27 5.71
N ALA A 507 10.35 -5.12 5.83
CA ALA A 507 11.18 -6.10 6.51
C ALA A 507 10.83 -6.21 8.01
N THR A 508 10.53 -5.07 8.65
CA THR A 508 10.10 -5.04 10.05
C THR A 508 8.74 -5.70 10.24
N MET A 509 7.76 -5.39 9.37
CA MET A 509 6.44 -6.04 9.43
C MET A 509 6.56 -7.56 9.27
N LYS A 510 7.36 -8.02 8.31
CA LYS A 510 7.60 -9.46 8.11
C LYS A 510 8.31 -10.11 9.29
N SER A 511 9.32 -9.44 9.83
CA SER A 511 10.04 -9.95 11.02
C SER A 511 9.11 -9.97 12.22
N SER A 512 8.28 -8.93 12.41
CA SER A 512 7.31 -8.91 13.51
C SER A 512 6.36 -10.10 13.44
N VAL A 513 5.82 -10.41 12.25
CA VAL A 513 4.97 -11.59 12.06
C VAL A 513 5.74 -12.89 12.33
N ALA A 514 6.96 -13.01 11.79
CA ALA A 514 7.78 -14.20 12.00
C ALA A 514 8.17 -14.36 13.48
N ASP A 515 8.60 -13.28 14.13
CA ASP A 515 8.98 -13.26 15.54
C ASP A 515 7.75 -13.59 16.43
N THR A 516 6.56 -13.06 16.10
CA THR A 516 5.30 -13.38 16.79
C THR A 516 5.00 -14.87 16.69
N VAL A 517 5.11 -15.45 15.50
CA VAL A 517 4.85 -16.88 15.31
C VAL A 517 5.91 -17.73 16.01
N GLU A 518 7.21 -17.45 15.83
CA GLU A 518 8.30 -18.23 16.42
C GLU A 518 8.31 -18.16 17.95
N GLN A 519 8.01 -17.00 18.54
CA GLN A 519 8.03 -16.83 19.99
C GLN A 519 6.75 -17.28 20.66
N ASN A 520 5.61 -17.18 19.98
CA ASN A 520 4.32 -17.44 20.58
C ASN A 520 3.70 -18.80 20.20
N ILE A 521 4.18 -19.47 19.15
CA ILE A 521 3.65 -20.77 18.74
C ILE A 521 4.62 -21.88 19.15
N THR A 522 4.12 -22.80 19.99
CA THR A 522 4.89 -23.94 20.52
C THR A 522 4.53 -25.26 19.85
N SER A 523 3.43 -25.33 19.09
CA SER A 523 3.00 -26.49 18.33
C SER A 523 3.91 -26.81 17.16
N ASP A 524 4.07 -28.09 16.81
CA ASP A 524 4.85 -28.53 15.65
C ASP A 524 4.15 -28.17 14.34
N TYR A 525 2.82 -28.33 14.32
CA TYR A 525 1.98 -27.96 13.18
C TYR A 525 0.75 -27.18 13.59
N LEU A 526 0.31 -26.33 12.68
CA LEU A 526 -0.93 -25.56 12.75
C LEU A 526 -1.83 -25.97 11.59
N LEU A 527 -3.04 -26.37 11.93
CA LEU A 527 -4.09 -26.64 10.95
C LEU A 527 -5.06 -25.48 10.95
N SER A 528 -5.25 -24.87 9.81
CA SER A 528 -6.13 -23.71 9.64
C SER A 528 -6.92 -23.83 8.34
N GLY A 529 -8.00 -23.04 8.25
CA GLY A 529 -8.72 -22.82 7.01
C GLY A 529 -7.88 -22.04 6.00
N PRO A 530 -8.48 -21.57 4.89
CA PRO A 530 -7.80 -20.79 3.86
C PRO A 530 -7.12 -19.55 4.44
N SER A 531 -5.99 -19.17 3.86
CA SER A 531 -5.17 -18.02 4.31
C SER A 531 -5.85 -16.66 4.21
N SER A 532 -7.01 -16.56 3.54
CA SER A 532 -7.84 -15.36 3.52
C SER A 532 -8.37 -14.97 4.91
N GLY A 533 -8.42 -15.93 5.84
CA GLY A 533 -8.92 -15.71 7.21
C GLY A 533 -10.44 -15.52 7.33
N GLU A 534 -11.15 -15.47 6.21
CA GLU A 534 -12.61 -15.24 6.20
C GLU A 534 -13.43 -16.52 6.36
N PHE A 535 -12.82 -17.69 6.11
CA PHE A 535 -13.47 -18.97 6.30
C PHE A 535 -12.91 -19.69 7.52
N PRO A 536 -13.72 -20.09 8.51
CA PRO A 536 -13.24 -20.77 9.71
C PRO A 536 -12.74 -22.18 9.39
N THR A 537 -11.86 -22.68 10.22
CA THR A 537 -11.42 -24.08 10.16
C THR A 537 -12.60 -25.02 10.44
N PRO A 538 -12.83 -26.06 9.62
CA PRO A 538 -13.91 -27.02 9.88
C PRO A 538 -13.84 -27.60 11.29
N LYS A 539 -14.99 -27.73 11.95
CA LYS A 539 -15.08 -28.11 13.38
C LYS A 539 -14.50 -29.48 13.70
N ASP A 540 -14.54 -30.39 12.75
CA ASP A 540 -14.00 -31.73 12.91
C ASP A 540 -12.47 -31.82 12.78
N THR A 541 -11.79 -30.73 12.39
CA THR A 541 -10.34 -30.72 12.15
C THR A 541 -9.55 -31.21 13.38
N GLY A 542 -9.86 -30.67 14.57
CA GLY A 542 -9.16 -31.06 15.80
C GLY A 542 -9.34 -32.52 16.12
N LYS A 543 -10.54 -33.08 15.96
CA LYS A 543 -10.82 -34.48 16.19
C LYS A 543 -10.08 -35.41 15.23
N ARG A 544 -10.10 -35.11 13.94
CA ARG A 544 -9.39 -35.87 12.89
C ARG A 544 -7.88 -35.80 13.08
N ALA A 545 -7.35 -34.63 13.40
CA ALA A 545 -5.94 -34.45 13.70
C ALA A 545 -5.49 -35.29 14.91
N ALA A 546 -6.33 -35.40 15.94
CA ALA A 546 -6.04 -36.22 17.11
C ALA A 546 -6.00 -37.74 16.83
N GLU A 547 -6.63 -38.23 15.77
CA GLU A 547 -6.65 -39.60 15.33
C GLU A 547 -5.43 -39.96 14.45
N ALA A 548 -4.63 -39.00 14.01
CA ALA A 548 -3.48 -39.19 13.15
C ALA A 548 -2.31 -39.83 13.92
N GLU A 549 -1.59 -40.75 13.26
CA GLU A 549 -0.45 -41.42 13.86
C GLU A 549 0.70 -40.45 14.13
N GLY A 550 1.32 -40.58 15.30
CA GLY A 550 2.42 -39.69 15.71
C GLY A 550 1.98 -38.43 16.48
N VAL A 551 0.69 -38.18 16.64
CA VAL A 551 0.15 -37.05 17.41
C VAL A 551 0.19 -37.35 18.91
N ASP A 552 0.71 -36.43 19.71
CA ASP A 552 0.67 -36.47 21.19
C ASP A 552 -0.48 -35.64 21.75
N LYS A 553 -0.60 -34.36 21.29
CA LYS A 553 -1.63 -33.43 21.76
C LYS A 553 -2.21 -32.60 20.61
N VAL A 554 -3.49 -32.31 20.76
CA VAL A 554 -4.21 -31.38 19.86
C VAL A 554 -4.91 -30.34 20.72
N ILE A 555 -4.77 -29.07 20.33
CA ILE A 555 -5.45 -27.95 20.96
C ILE A 555 -6.25 -27.23 19.89
N THR A 556 -7.55 -27.10 20.10
CA THR A 556 -8.42 -26.34 19.22
C THR A 556 -8.66 -24.95 19.81
N VAL A 557 -8.33 -23.92 19.06
CA VAL A 557 -8.59 -22.53 19.42
C VAL A 557 -9.67 -21.97 18.50
N GLY A 558 -10.66 -21.34 19.08
CA GLY A 558 -11.79 -20.79 18.36
C GLY A 558 -12.39 -19.59 19.06
N MET A 559 -13.57 -19.21 18.62
CA MET A 559 -14.33 -18.11 19.19
C MET A 559 -15.79 -18.52 19.44
N ALA A 560 -16.37 -17.91 20.45
CA ALA A 560 -17.77 -18.09 20.79
C ALA A 560 -18.42 -16.76 21.18
N PRO A 561 -19.72 -16.54 20.88
CA PRO A 561 -20.45 -15.34 21.27
C PRO A 561 -20.88 -15.42 22.76
N VAL A 562 -19.88 -15.42 23.63
CA VAL A 562 -20.06 -15.51 25.09
C VAL A 562 -19.27 -14.40 25.79
N THR A 563 -19.75 -14.02 26.99
CA THR A 563 -19.07 -13.06 27.84
C THR A 563 -18.80 -13.64 29.21
N VAL A 564 -17.71 -13.22 29.83
CA VAL A 564 -17.37 -13.52 31.23
C VAL A 564 -17.57 -12.26 32.04
N ASP A 565 -18.50 -12.29 32.99
CA ASP A 565 -18.91 -11.11 33.80
C ASP A 565 -19.30 -9.88 32.95
N GLY A 566 -19.86 -10.12 31.77
CA GLY A 566 -20.22 -9.09 30.77
C GLY A 566 -19.08 -8.58 29.86
N GLN A 567 -17.89 -9.19 29.98
CA GLN A 567 -16.74 -8.82 29.17
C GLN A 567 -16.41 -9.91 28.14
N ALA A 568 -15.91 -9.53 26.97
CA ALA A 568 -15.49 -10.42 25.89
C ALA A 568 -14.00 -10.22 25.54
N SER A 569 -13.38 -11.19 24.90
CA SER A 569 -12.01 -11.02 24.37
C SER A 569 -11.94 -9.96 23.29
N MET A 570 -12.97 -9.93 22.43
CA MET A 570 -13.17 -8.92 21.39
C MET A 570 -14.54 -8.29 21.60
N ASP A 571 -14.58 -7.00 21.81
CA ASP A 571 -15.81 -6.22 22.02
C ASP A 571 -15.82 -5.04 21.06
N TYR A 572 -16.59 -5.18 19.99
CA TYR A 572 -16.87 -4.12 19.01
C TYR A 572 -18.27 -3.52 19.17
N GLY A 573 -18.86 -3.70 20.35
CA GLY A 573 -20.19 -3.23 20.71
C GLY A 573 -21.15 -4.38 21.05
N PRO A 574 -22.36 -4.07 21.52
CA PRO A 574 -23.29 -5.04 22.04
C PRO A 574 -23.68 -6.17 21.06
N GLU A 575 -23.56 -5.91 19.77
CA GLU A 575 -23.91 -6.85 18.70
C GLU A 575 -22.73 -7.73 18.27
N PHE A 576 -21.50 -7.40 18.66
CA PHE A 576 -20.31 -8.15 18.28
C PHE A 576 -19.37 -8.35 19.46
N GLN A 577 -19.76 -9.24 20.37
CA GLN A 577 -18.95 -9.69 21.50
C GLN A 577 -18.54 -11.15 21.29
N GLN A 578 -17.25 -11.39 21.12
CA GLN A 578 -16.68 -12.70 20.90
C GLN A 578 -15.60 -12.99 21.94
N THR A 579 -15.65 -14.17 22.55
CA THR A 579 -14.60 -14.61 23.48
C THR A 579 -13.80 -15.75 22.85
N THR A 580 -12.48 -15.63 22.92
CA THR A 580 -11.56 -16.70 22.51
C THR A 580 -11.77 -17.92 23.39
N THR A 581 -11.93 -19.07 22.77
CA THR A 581 -12.09 -20.34 23.47
C THR A 581 -10.96 -21.30 23.12
N ALA A 582 -10.59 -22.18 24.06
CA ALA A 582 -9.67 -23.26 23.77
C ALA A 582 -10.12 -24.55 24.44
N ASP A 583 -9.79 -25.69 23.81
CA ASP A 583 -9.99 -27.00 24.35
C ASP A 583 -8.68 -27.47 24.98
N GLY A 584 -8.65 -27.60 26.33
CA GLY A 584 -7.46 -28.05 27.06
C GLY A 584 -6.54 -26.94 27.56
N ASP A 585 -5.25 -27.16 27.46
CA ASP A 585 -4.20 -26.26 27.92
C ASP A 585 -3.62 -25.45 26.75
N PRO A 586 -3.97 -24.18 26.57
CA PRO A 586 -3.49 -23.36 25.44
C PRO A 586 -1.97 -23.15 25.44
N SER A 587 -1.26 -23.34 26.58
CA SER A 587 0.20 -23.25 26.64
C SER A 587 0.92 -24.36 25.83
N SER A 588 0.20 -25.41 25.47
CA SER A 588 0.70 -26.45 24.56
C SER A 588 0.76 -25.99 23.09
N MET A 589 0.06 -24.93 22.75
CA MET A 589 0.05 -24.36 21.40
C MET A 589 0.68 -22.98 21.36
N ILE A 590 0.46 -22.18 22.42
CA ILE A 590 0.85 -20.79 22.50
C ILE A 590 1.76 -20.60 23.72
N ALA A 591 2.93 -19.99 23.54
CA ALA A 591 3.82 -19.65 24.65
C ALA A 591 3.18 -18.56 25.51
N LEU A 592 2.68 -18.93 26.67
CA LEU A 592 2.07 -18.04 27.65
C LEU A 592 3.03 -17.76 28.81
N ASP A 593 3.40 -16.48 29.01
CA ASP A 593 4.19 -16.06 30.20
C ASP A 593 3.24 -15.87 31.38
N MET A 594 3.01 -16.96 32.13
CA MET A 594 2.08 -16.95 33.27
C MET A 594 2.63 -16.08 34.40
N VAL A 595 1.79 -15.16 34.92
CA VAL A 595 2.10 -14.30 36.06
C VAL A 595 1.63 -14.93 37.37
N GLU A 596 0.41 -15.50 37.39
CA GLU A 596 -0.18 -16.17 38.54
C GLU A 596 -1.07 -17.32 38.08
N GLY A 597 -1.07 -18.45 38.80
CA GLY A 597 -1.92 -19.61 38.52
C GLY A 597 -1.39 -20.52 37.42
N ASP A 598 -2.29 -21.15 36.66
CA ASP A 598 -2.02 -22.21 35.67
C ASP A 598 -2.74 -21.90 34.36
N ALA A 599 -2.23 -22.39 33.23
CA ALA A 599 -2.85 -22.23 31.91
C ALA A 599 -3.89 -23.31 31.59
N ASN A 600 -4.01 -24.36 32.38
CA ASN A 600 -4.97 -25.43 32.18
C ASN A 600 -6.40 -24.95 32.40
N LEU A 601 -7.15 -24.82 31.32
CA LEU A 601 -8.48 -24.26 31.38
C LEU A 601 -9.51 -25.17 32.05
N GLU A 602 -9.46 -26.50 31.90
CA GLU A 602 -10.47 -27.47 32.30
C GLU A 602 -11.91 -26.93 32.40
N LYS A 603 -12.24 -26.22 33.45
CA LYS A 603 -13.56 -25.55 33.65
C LYS A 603 -13.42 -24.09 34.00
N GLY A 604 -12.35 -23.47 33.60
CA GLY A 604 -12.02 -22.12 33.94
C GLY A 604 -11.73 -21.22 32.73
N PHE A 605 -11.07 -20.11 33.01
CA PHE A 605 -10.54 -19.22 32.02
C PHE A 605 -9.24 -18.57 32.52
N ILE A 606 -8.42 -18.09 31.61
CA ILE A 606 -7.26 -17.26 31.89
C ILE A 606 -7.47 -15.87 31.30
N ALA A 607 -6.84 -14.87 31.88
CA ALA A 607 -6.91 -13.49 31.40
C ALA A 607 -5.53 -12.83 31.47
N THR A 608 -5.35 -11.77 30.68
CA THR A 608 -4.15 -10.97 30.84
C THR A 608 -4.16 -10.25 32.19
N GLU A 609 -2.97 -10.02 32.76
CA GLU A 609 -2.84 -9.39 34.06
C GLU A 609 -3.52 -8.02 34.10
N ASP A 610 -3.37 -7.23 33.03
CA ASP A 610 -3.96 -5.89 32.92
C ASP A 610 -5.48 -5.95 32.82
N PHE A 611 -6.03 -6.85 31.99
CA PHE A 611 -7.47 -7.03 31.82
C PHE A 611 -8.13 -7.49 33.12
N ALA A 612 -7.49 -8.44 33.82
CA ALA A 612 -7.98 -8.91 35.12
C ALA A 612 -7.97 -7.79 36.17
N LYS A 613 -6.92 -6.97 36.22
CA LYS A 613 -6.84 -5.82 37.14
C LYS A 613 -7.89 -4.74 36.83
N GLU A 614 -8.08 -4.42 35.57
CA GLU A 614 -9.05 -3.43 35.10
C GLU A 614 -10.49 -3.78 35.56
N HIS A 615 -10.83 -5.09 35.48
CA HIS A 615 -12.14 -5.58 35.83
C HIS A 615 -12.25 -6.09 37.30
N GLY A 616 -11.15 -5.99 38.07
CA GLY A 616 -11.10 -6.37 39.48
C GLY A 616 -11.15 -7.88 39.69
N TRP A 617 -10.78 -8.68 38.67
CA TRP A 617 -10.82 -10.13 38.75
C TRP A 617 -9.59 -10.68 39.52
N LYS A 618 -9.81 -11.81 40.24
CA LYS A 618 -8.75 -12.45 41.04
C LYS A 618 -8.65 -13.93 40.73
N VAL A 619 -7.42 -14.40 40.62
CA VAL A 619 -7.14 -15.81 40.44
C VAL A 619 -7.77 -16.62 41.57
N GLY A 620 -8.49 -17.66 41.25
CA GLY A 620 -9.21 -18.51 42.19
C GLY A 620 -10.67 -18.17 42.38
N GLU A 621 -11.14 -16.99 42.03
CA GLU A 621 -12.55 -16.58 42.07
C GLU A 621 -13.33 -17.07 40.84
N THR A 622 -14.65 -17.20 40.98
CA THR A 622 -15.53 -17.71 39.93
C THR A 622 -16.42 -16.59 39.41
N TYR A 623 -16.53 -16.50 38.09
CA TYR A 623 -17.27 -15.46 37.38
C TYR A 623 -18.35 -16.05 36.50
N LYS A 624 -19.37 -15.27 36.22
CA LYS A 624 -20.53 -15.70 35.46
C LYS A 624 -20.27 -15.64 33.96
N VAL A 625 -20.56 -16.73 33.26
CA VAL A 625 -20.50 -16.81 31.80
C VAL A 625 -21.93 -16.74 31.24
N THR A 626 -22.11 -15.87 30.25
CA THR A 626 -23.40 -15.66 29.55
C THR A 626 -23.17 -15.59 28.03
N SER A 627 -24.20 -15.95 27.28
CA SER A 627 -24.25 -15.71 25.83
C SER A 627 -25.25 -14.62 25.49
N ALA A 628 -25.32 -14.21 24.25
CA ALA A 628 -26.30 -13.29 23.73
C ALA A 628 -27.74 -13.75 24.02
N GLU A 629 -27.98 -15.07 23.98
CA GLU A 629 -29.29 -15.65 24.32
C GLU A 629 -29.68 -15.54 25.80
N LYS A 630 -28.81 -15.07 26.70
CA LYS A 630 -28.95 -14.77 28.15
C LYS A 630 -29.73 -15.77 29.02
N ASP A 631 -30.43 -16.73 28.46
CA ASP A 631 -31.24 -17.71 29.16
C ASP A 631 -30.40 -18.79 29.84
N LYS A 632 -29.23 -19.09 29.30
CA LYS A 632 -28.28 -20.06 29.83
C LYS A 632 -27.14 -19.36 30.55
N LYS A 633 -26.78 -19.84 31.70
CA LYS A 633 -25.70 -19.32 32.56
C LYS A 633 -24.78 -20.46 32.97
N ALA A 634 -23.50 -20.21 32.88
CA ALA A 634 -22.48 -21.06 33.45
C ALA A 634 -21.56 -20.23 34.35
N GLU A 635 -20.68 -20.90 35.04
CA GLU A 635 -19.65 -20.27 35.86
C GLU A 635 -18.28 -20.75 35.40
N ALA A 636 -17.29 -19.87 35.35
CA ALA A 636 -15.92 -20.16 35.07
C ALA A 636 -15.00 -19.59 36.15
N LYS A 637 -14.01 -20.36 36.57
CA LYS A 637 -13.02 -19.92 37.54
C LYS A 637 -11.86 -19.26 36.79
N LEU A 638 -11.39 -18.08 37.24
CA LEU A 638 -10.12 -17.53 36.79
C LEU A 638 -8.99 -18.42 37.33
N VAL A 639 -8.38 -19.22 36.47
CA VAL A 639 -7.36 -20.22 36.86
C VAL A 639 -5.96 -19.64 36.83
N GLY A 640 -5.74 -18.61 36.02
CA GLY A 640 -4.43 -17.94 35.95
C GLY A 640 -4.49 -16.60 35.23
N THR A 641 -3.43 -15.82 35.40
CA THR A 641 -3.18 -14.60 34.63
C THR A 641 -1.85 -14.70 33.91
N PHE A 642 -1.77 -14.08 32.71
CA PHE A 642 -0.60 -14.10 31.87
C PHE A 642 -0.28 -12.70 31.33
N LYS A 643 0.94 -12.50 30.85
CA LYS A 643 1.28 -11.25 30.14
C LYS A 643 0.64 -11.22 28.75
N PRO A 644 0.19 -10.05 28.26
CA PRO A 644 -0.35 -9.92 26.91
C PRO A 644 0.59 -10.54 25.87
N THR A 645 0.02 -11.26 24.92
CA THR A 645 0.74 -11.77 23.74
C THR A 645 0.11 -11.22 22.47
N ASP A 646 0.85 -11.23 21.36
CA ASP A 646 0.32 -10.79 20.08
C ASP A 646 -0.72 -11.75 19.48
N VAL A 647 -0.80 -12.98 20.01
CA VAL A 647 -1.70 -14.03 19.53
C VAL A 647 -2.99 -14.09 20.36
N VAL A 648 -2.88 -13.90 21.66
CA VAL A 648 -4.02 -13.96 22.59
C VAL A 648 -4.16 -12.64 23.33
N GLN A 649 -5.27 -12.00 23.09
CA GLN A 649 -5.64 -10.74 23.75
C GLN A 649 -6.71 -10.99 24.81
N ASN A 650 -6.64 -10.23 25.89
CA ASN A 650 -7.61 -10.16 26.97
C ASN A 650 -7.82 -11.46 27.74
N MET A 651 -8.51 -12.46 27.18
CA MET A 651 -8.82 -13.73 27.89
C MET A 651 -9.03 -14.91 26.94
N VAL A 652 -8.88 -16.11 27.50
CA VAL A 652 -9.23 -17.41 26.88
C VAL A 652 -10.12 -18.19 27.83
N LEU A 653 -11.28 -18.62 27.36
CA LEU A 653 -12.26 -19.39 28.09
C LEU A 653 -12.21 -20.86 27.68
N SER A 654 -12.43 -21.77 28.59
CA SER A 654 -12.66 -23.19 28.30
C SER A 654 -13.82 -23.37 27.33
N GLN A 655 -13.57 -24.09 26.22
CA GLN A 655 -14.62 -24.45 25.26
C GLN A 655 -15.78 -25.20 25.92
N ASP A 656 -15.49 -26.13 26.84
CA ASP A 656 -16.48 -26.89 27.61
C ASP A 656 -17.44 -25.98 28.41
N VAL A 657 -16.97 -24.85 28.90
CA VAL A 657 -17.80 -23.88 29.62
C VAL A 657 -18.64 -23.07 28.64
N ALA A 658 -18.04 -22.62 27.55
CA ALA A 658 -18.75 -21.85 26.54
C ALA A 658 -19.88 -22.66 25.88
N GLU A 659 -19.69 -23.95 25.62
CA GLU A 659 -20.71 -24.86 25.06
C GLU A 659 -21.96 -25.06 25.95
N LYS A 660 -21.85 -24.74 27.26
CA LYS A 660 -23.03 -24.78 28.17
C LYS A 660 -23.99 -23.62 27.98
N VAL A 661 -23.51 -22.51 27.46
CA VAL A 661 -24.28 -21.25 27.34
C VAL A 661 -24.58 -20.86 25.91
N ALA A 662 -23.73 -21.23 24.94
CA ALA A 662 -23.93 -20.94 23.54
C ALA A 662 -24.22 -22.22 22.71
N PRO A 663 -24.99 -22.12 21.60
CA PRO A 663 -25.22 -23.22 20.68
C PRO A 663 -23.89 -23.64 20.02
N LYS A 664 -23.69 -24.96 19.82
CA LYS A 664 -22.47 -25.50 19.16
C LYS A 664 -22.24 -24.91 17.77
N LYS A 665 -23.29 -24.60 17.04
CA LYS A 665 -23.19 -24.01 15.71
C LYS A 665 -22.68 -22.57 15.68
N SER A 666 -22.78 -21.83 16.77
CA SER A 666 -22.25 -20.47 16.90
C SER A 666 -20.76 -20.41 17.24
N PHE A 667 -20.10 -21.54 17.41
CA PHE A 667 -18.66 -21.64 17.61
C PHE A 667 -17.94 -21.65 16.26
N THR A 668 -16.88 -20.86 16.15
CA THR A 668 -15.98 -20.90 15.02
C THR A 668 -14.62 -21.42 15.47
N VAL A 669 -14.06 -22.40 14.76
CA VAL A 669 -12.69 -22.87 14.96
C VAL A 669 -11.80 -21.98 14.10
N GLN A 670 -10.81 -21.35 14.71
CA GLN A 670 -9.84 -20.52 13.97
C GLN A 670 -8.64 -21.33 13.55
N MET A 671 -8.07 -22.10 14.49
CA MET A 671 -6.91 -22.93 14.23
C MET A 671 -6.83 -24.11 15.19
N VAL A 672 -6.10 -25.12 14.76
CA VAL A 672 -5.81 -26.30 15.55
C VAL A 672 -4.30 -26.48 15.64
N GLY A 673 -3.75 -26.44 16.85
CA GLY A 673 -2.35 -26.72 17.12
C GLY A 673 -2.12 -28.19 17.39
N VAL A 674 -1.07 -28.77 16.82
CA VAL A 674 -0.70 -30.18 16.98
C VAL A 674 0.72 -30.30 17.48
N LEU A 675 0.91 -31.09 18.54
CA LEU A 675 2.20 -31.54 19.03
C LEU A 675 2.40 -32.99 18.67
N GLY A 676 3.55 -33.30 18.07
CA GLY A 676 3.96 -34.69 17.81
C GLY A 676 4.53 -35.38 19.02
N GLN A 677 4.51 -36.72 19.00
CA GLN A 677 5.16 -37.54 20.00
C GLN A 677 6.66 -37.28 20.01
N GLU A 678 7.28 -37.29 21.19
CA GLU A 678 8.71 -37.05 21.35
C GLU A 678 9.55 -38.03 20.51
N GLY A 679 10.35 -37.51 19.57
CA GLY A 679 11.19 -38.33 18.70
C GLY A 679 10.50 -38.86 17.44
N TYR A 680 9.23 -38.55 17.21
CA TYR A 680 8.55 -38.92 15.98
C TYR A 680 9.05 -38.02 14.82
N ASP A 681 9.12 -38.59 13.61
CA ASP A 681 9.59 -37.83 12.45
C ASP A 681 8.57 -36.76 12.05
N LYS A 682 9.02 -35.50 11.91
CA LYS A 682 8.13 -34.37 11.64
C LYS A 682 7.48 -34.44 10.26
N GLU A 683 8.23 -34.89 9.24
CA GLU A 683 7.68 -35.00 7.89
C GLU A 683 6.64 -36.13 7.79
N GLU A 684 6.87 -37.22 8.49
CA GLU A 684 5.91 -38.34 8.60
C GLU A 684 4.65 -37.90 9.35
N LEU A 685 4.80 -37.12 10.44
CA LEU A 685 3.68 -36.53 11.16
C LEU A 685 2.87 -35.61 10.26
N ARG A 686 3.52 -34.76 9.47
CA ARG A 686 2.88 -33.88 8.50
C ARG A 686 2.03 -34.68 7.53
N HIS A 687 2.60 -35.71 6.93
CA HIS A 687 1.89 -36.55 5.96
C HIS A 687 0.66 -37.23 6.58
N ASN A 688 0.79 -37.73 7.81
CA ASN A 688 -0.31 -38.36 8.55
C ASN A 688 -1.43 -37.35 8.87
N LEU A 689 -1.06 -36.07 9.19
CA LEU A 689 -2.00 -35.01 9.41
C LEU A 689 -2.71 -34.62 8.11
N GLU A 690 -1.98 -34.46 7.02
CA GLU A 690 -2.56 -34.16 5.68
C GLU A 690 -3.55 -35.25 5.25
N ASP A 691 -3.20 -36.51 5.45
CA ASP A 691 -4.08 -37.64 5.17
C ASP A 691 -5.34 -37.65 6.04
N SER A 692 -5.21 -37.29 7.32
CA SER A 692 -6.34 -37.26 8.26
C SER A 692 -7.39 -36.19 7.95
N VAL A 693 -6.97 -35.08 7.34
CA VAL A 693 -7.83 -33.93 7.04
C VAL A 693 -8.12 -33.72 5.56
N LYS A 694 -7.61 -34.59 4.67
CA LYS A 694 -7.78 -34.45 3.22
C LYS A 694 -9.23 -34.30 2.75
N ASP A 695 -10.15 -34.97 3.43
CA ASP A 695 -11.57 -34.87 3.09
C ASP A 695 -12.21 -33.54 3.52
N LEU A 696 -11.53 -32.72 4.31
CA LEU A 696 -12.00 -31.41 4.73
C LEU A 696 -11.69 -30.30 3.70
N VAL A 697 -11.04 -30.64 2.58
CA VAL A 697 -10.76 -29.79 1.39
C VAL A 697 -9.98 -28.51 1.69
N VAL A 698 -10.41 -27.77 2.71
CA VAL A 698 -9.95 -26.39 3.00
C VAL A 698 -8.84 -26.32 4.04
N VAL A 699 -8.59 -27.42 4.74
CA VAL A 699 -7.63 -27.45 5.85
C VAL A 699 -6.21 -27.53 5.32
N GLN A 700 -5.38 -26.60 5.73
CA GLN A 700 -3.97 -26.56 5.42
C GLN A 700 -3.17 -26.98 6.66
N VAL A 701 -2.19 -27.86 6.47
CA VAL A 701 -1.24 -28.26 7.52
C VAL A 701 0.04 -27.47 7.33
N ASN A 702 0.29 -26.50 8.19
CA ASN A 702 1.41 -25.59 8.10
C ASN A 702 2.35 -25.73 9.30
N SER A 703 3.65 -25.68 9.09
CA SER A 703 4.59 -25.38 10.17
C SER A 703 4.43 -23.90 10.60
N GLY A 704 4.94 -23.55 11.78
CA GLY A 704 4.94 -22.15 12.21
C GLY A 704 5.62 -21.23 11.19
N GLU A 705 6.74 -21.67 10.59
CA GLU A 705 7.46 -20.92 9.56
C GLU A 705 6.63 -20.71 8.27
N GLU A 706 5.90 -21.73 7.82
CA GLU A 706 5.02 -21.64 6.65
C GLU A 706 3.83 -20.72 6.91
N TYR A 707 3.25 -20.78 8.11
CA TYR A 707 2.16 -19.89 8.52
C TYR A 707 2.61 -18.43 8.56
N ALA A 708 3.78 -18.13 9.13
CA ALA A 708 4.39 -16.82 9.09
C ALA A 708 4.69 -16.37 7.64
N GLY A 709 5.13 -17.31 6.79
CA GLY A 709 5.39 -17.07 5.38
C GLY A 709 4.15 -16.65 4.58
N GLN A 710 3.00 -17.24 4.88
CA GLN A 710 1.72 -16.86 4.25
C GLN A 710 1.32 -15.41 4.60
N ALA A 711 1.39 -15.06 5.90
CA ALA A 711 1.13 -13.68 6.34
C ALA A 711 2.14 -12.67 5.74
N ALA A 712 3.42 -13.07 5.63
CA ALA A 712 4.45 -12.28 4.96
C ALA A 712 4.16 -12.08 3.46
N GLY A 713 3.53 -13.04 2.79
CA GLY A 713 3.10 -12.95 1.40
C GLY A 713 2.11 -11.82 1.15
N PHE A 714 1.14 -11.63 2.04
CA PHE A 714 0.20 -10.50 1.98
C PHE A 714 0.92 -9.14 2.11
N ILE A 715 1.91 -9.07 3.02
CA ILE A 715 2.75 -7.87 3.16
C ILE A 715 3.53 -7.61 1.86
N ASP A 716 4.08 -8.66 1.21
CA ASP A 716 4.78 -8.52 -0.07
C ASP A 716 3.86 -7.97 -1.18
N GLN A 717 2.63 -8.41 -1.23
CA GLN A 717 1.65 -7.94 -2.19
C GLN A 717 1.35 -6.44 -1.99
N MET A 718 1.10 -6.00 -0.75
CA MET A 718 0.96 -4.57 -0.42
C MET A 718 2.18 -3.75 -0.82
N LEU A 719 3.38 -4.25 -0.50
CA LEU A 719 4.63 -3.56 -0.81
C LEU A 719 4.91 -3.51 -2.31
N SER A 720 4.47 -4.49 -3.10
CA SER A 720 4.67 -4.52 -4.55
C SER A 720 4.04 -3.33 -5.25
N ILE A 721 2.87 -2.91 -4.81
CA ILE A 721 2.16 -1.72 -5.30
C ILE A 721 2.99 -0.45 -5.01
N LEU A 722 3.51 -0.35 -3.78
CA LEU A 722 4.35 0.78 -3.38
C LEU A 722 5.65 0.83 -4.16
N TYR A 723 6.30 -0.31 -4.39
CA TYR A 723 7.51 -0.40 -5.21
C TYR A 723 7.23 -0.06 -6.67
N GLY A 724 6.08 -0.42 -7.22
CA GLY A 724 5.66 -0.01 -8.56
C GLY A 724 5.57 1.51 -8.71
N LEU A 725 4.99 2.20 -7.72
CA LEU A 725 4.96 3.67 -7.68
C LEU A 725 6.36 4.27 -7.53
N LEU A 726 7.22 3.68 -6.69
CA LEU A 726 8.59 4.14 -6.47
C LEU A 726 9.51 3.93 -7.68
N ALA A 727 9.23 2.96 -8.54
CA ALA A 727 10.00 2.75 -9.77
C ALA A 727 10.04 4.03 -10.62
N LEU A 728 8.96 4.84 -10.62
CA LEU A 728 8.95 6.13 -11.30
C LEU A 728 9.95 7.12 -10.70
N ALA A 729 10.13 7.13 -9.37
CA ALA A 729 11.11 7.99 -8.72
C ALA A 729 12.55 7.60 -9.13
N VAL A 730 12.82 6.31 -9.29
CA VAL A 730 14.11 5.81 -9.81
C VAL A 730 14.30 6.25 -11.27
N ILE A 731 13.27 6.18 -12.12
CA ILE A 731 13.33 6.66 -13.50
C ILE A 731 13.66 8.16 -13.54
N ILE A 732 13.03 8.97 -12.68
CA ILE A 732 13.33 10.41 -12.54
C ILE A 732 14.80 10.62 -12.16
N ALA A 733 15.33 9.81 -11.24
CA ALA A 733 16.72 9.88 -10.81
C ALA A 733 17.69 9.55 -11.98
N VAL A 734 17.41 8.49 -12.74
CA VAL A 734 18.19 8.12 -13.95
C VAL A 734 18.25 9.29 -14.92
N LEU A 735 17.11 9.89 -15.23
CA LEU A 735 17.01 11.01 -16.16
C LEU A 735 17.71 12.27 -15.62
N GLY A 736 17.69 12.49 -14.30
CA GLY A 736 18.47 13.53 -13.64
C GLY A 736 19.98 13.36 -13.85
N ILE A 737 20.47 12.13 -13.73
CA ILE A 737 21.88 11.79 -13.99
C ILE A 737 22.21 12.01 -15.47
N VAL A 738 21.40 11.48 -16.40
CA VAL A 738 21.57 11.64 -17.86
C VAL A 738 21.65 13.11 -18.24
N ASN A 739 20.73 13.92 -17.74
CA ASN A 739 20.69 15.36 -18.01
C ASN A 739 21.96 16.08 -17.55
N THR A 740 22.37 15.80 -16.31
CA THR A 740 23.55 16.48 -15.73
C THR A 740 24.86 16.03 -16.35
N LEU A 741 25.00 14.73 -16.69
CA LEU A 741 26.17 14.22 -17.41
C LEU A 741 26.27 14.78 -18.83
N THR A 742 25.14 14.86 -19.53
CA THR A 742 25.08 15.46 -20.88
C THR A 742 25.58 16.90 -20.88
N LEU A 743 25.15 17.66 -19.89
CA LEU A 743 25.62 19.00 -19.67
C LEU A 743 27.12 19.06 -19.42
N GLY A 744 27.62 18.20 -18.50
CA GLY A 744 29.03 18.13 -18.19
C GLY A 744 29.92 17.78 -19.40
N VAL A 745 29.40 16.99 -20.33
CA VAL A 745 30.06 16.70 -21.61
C VAL A 745 30.12 17.94 -22.52
N ILE A 746 29.02 18.69 -22.59
CA ILE A 746 28.95 19.91 -23.42
C ILE A 746 29.89 20.99 -22.88
N GLU A 747 29.90 21.24 -21.57
CA GLU A 747 30.77 22.22 -20.92
C GLU A 747 32.26 21.89 -21.08
N ARG A 748 32.61 20.62 -21.09
CA ARG A 748 34.00 20.12 -21.17
C ARG A 748 34.39 19.69 -22.59
N ARG A 749 33.65 20.16 -23.62
CA ARG A 749 33.92 19.77 -25.01
C ARG A 749 35.36 20.06 -25.46
N GLN A 750 35.92 21.21 -25.06
CA GLN A 750 37.31 21.58 -25.34
C GLN A 750 38.31 20.66 -24.60
N GLU A 751 38.10 20.39 -23.31
CA GLU A 751 38.96 19.44 -22.56
C GLU A 751 38.96 18.04 -23.19
N ILE A 752 37.77 17.54 -23.56
CA ILE A 752 37.59 16.25 -24.22
C ILE A 752 38.29 16.26 -25.61
N GLY A 753 38.16 17.35 -26.35
CA GLY A 753 38.84 17.56 -27.63
C GLY A 753 40.32 17.54 -27.49
N MET A 754 40.91 18.21 -26.50
CA MET A 754 42.35 18.20 -26.20
C MET A 754 42.83 16.79 -25.80
N LEU A 755 42.10 16.09 -24.92
CA LEU A 755 42.45 14.70 -24.55
C LEU A 755 42.48 13.78 -25.79
N ARG A 756 41.54 13.97 -26.71
CA ARG A 756 41.52 13.21 -27.97
C ARG A 756 42.64 13.60 -28.90
N ALA A 757 43.05 14.89 -28.97
CA ALA A 757 44.15 15.37 -29.76
C ALA A 757 45.49 14.80 -29.27
N VAL A 758 45.65 14.60 -27.95
CA VAL A 758 46.84 13.97 -27.33
C VAL A 758 46.80 12.43 -27.41
N GLY A 759 45.81 11.82 -28.10
CA GLY A 759 45.81 10.39 -28.40
C GLY A 759 44.86 9.53 -27.51
N THR A 760 44.03 10.10 -26.66
CA THR A 760 43.04 9.32 -25.88
C THR A 760 41.99 8.65 -26.79
N GLN A 761 41.82 7.35 -26.66
CA GLN A 761 40.91 6.55 -27.48
C GLN A 761 39.45 6.83 -27.14
N ARG A 762 38.55 6.63 -28.10
CA ARG A 762 37.08 6.77 -27.86
C ARG A 762 36.56 5.86 -26.74
N ARG A 763 37.12 4.64 -26.62
CA ARG A 763 36.77 3.70 -25.56
C ARG A 763 37.17 4.25 -24.18
N GLN A 764 38.34 4.86 -24.08
CA GLN A 764 38.84 5.46 -22.85
C GLN A 764 37.99 6.64 -22.37
N ILE A 765 37.52 7.50 -23.30
CA ILE A 765 36.60 8.60 -23.00
C ILE A 765 35.26 8.05 -22.49
N ARG A 766 34.71 7.01 -23.14
CA ARG A 766 33.50 6.35 -22.67
C ARG A 766 33.65 5.80 -21.26
N THR A 767 34.73 5.02 -21.02
CA THR A 767 35.04 4.45 -19.70
C THR A 767 35.16 5.52 -18.63
N MET A 768 35.84 6.64 -18.92
CA MET A 768 36.01 7.77 -17.99
C MET A 768 34.66 8.34 -17.56
N ILE A 769 33.76 8.62 -18.52
CA ILE A 769 32.43 9.21 -18.23
C ILE A 769 31.53 8.19 -17.53
N THR A 770 31.60 6.91 -17.90
CA THR A 770 30.86 5.86 -17.21
C THR A 770 31.31 5.70 -15.77
N LEU A 771 32.61 5.72 -15.49
CA LEU A 771 33.15 5.69 -14.13
C LEU A 771 32.73 6.93 -13.31
N GLU A 772 32.76 8.12 -13.93
CA GLU A 772 32.26 9.35 -13.29
C GLU A 772 30.78 9.19 -12.89
N SER A 773 29.94 8.64 -13.75
CA SER A 773 28.54 8.35 -13.51
C SER A 773 28.32 7.35 -12.36
N VAL A 774 29.02 6.23 -12.40
CA VAL A 774 28.94 5.17 -11.39
C VAL A 774 29.36 5.69 -10.00
N GLN A 775 30.42 6.51 -9.92
CA GLN A 775 30.85 7.13 -8.67
C GLN A 775 29.78 8.04 -8.07
N ILE A 776 29.13 8.84 -8.92
CA ILE A 776 28.05 9.75 -8.50
C ILE A 776 26.83 8.94 -8.06
N ALA A 777 26.48 7.90 -8.81
CA ALA A 777 25.35 7.04 -8.50
C ALA A 777 25.57 6.28 -7.19
N LEU A 778 26.74 5.72 -6.97
CA LEU A 778 27.07 5.00 -5.75
C LEU A 778 27.10 5.95 -4.51
N PHE A 779 27.63 7.16 -4.67
CA PHE A 779 27.57 8.19 -3.62
C PHE A 779 26.10 8.52 -3.28
N GLY A 780 25.26 8.71 -4.31
CA GLY A 780 23.84 8.96 -4.11
C GLY A 780 23.13 7.79 -3.41
N ALA A 781 23.45 6.55 -3.79
CA ALA A 781 22.87 5.36 -3.18
C ALA A 781 23.29 5.18 -1.72
N VAL A 782 24.57 5.31 -1.40
CA VAL A 782 25.05 5.20 -0.01
C VAL A 782 24.38 6.25 0.89
N MET A 783 24.34 7.50 0.42
CA MET A 783 23.66 8.56 1.18
C MET A 783 22.15 8.33 1.27
N GLY A 784 21.53 7.80 0.20
CA GLY A 784 20.12 7.42 0.19
C GLY A 784 19.81 6.31 1.17
N ILE A 785 20.62 5.26 1.21
CA ILE A 785 20.48 4.17 2.18
C ILE A 785 20.61 4.69 3.61
N LEU A 786 21.61 5.51 3.90
CA LEU A 786 21.80 6.07 5.25
C LEU A 786 20.60 6.93 5.70
N ILE A 787 20.12 7.80 4.81
CA ILE A 787 18.94 8.63 5.08
C ILE A 787 17.68 7.75 5.17
N GLY A 788 17.50 6.78 4.27
CA GLY A 788 16.35 5.89 4.24
C GLY A 788 16.25 5.00 5.46
N LEU A 789 17.38 4.43 5.93
CA LEU A 789 17.43 3.65 7.17
C LEU A 789 17.10 4.53 8.39
N GLY A 790 17.63 5.76 8.44
CA GLY A 790 17.32 6.69 9.54
C GLY A 790 15.84 7.10 9.56
N LEU A 791 15.25 7.37 8.40
CA LEU A 791 13.83 7.72 8.28
C LEU A 791 12.93 6.52 8.56
N GLY A 792 13.25 5.35 8.01
CA GLY A 792 12.54 4.10 8.25
C GLY A 792 12.53 3.73 9.72
N TRP A 793 13.69 3.78 10.38
CA TRP A 793 13.81 3.56 11.81
C TRP A 793 12.98 4.54 12.64
N SER A 794 13.01 5.82 12.28
CA SER A 794 12.23 6.83 12.99
C SER A 794 10.73 6.60 12.84
N PHE A 795 10.29 6.16 11.65
CA PHE A 795 8.89 5.86 11.36
C PHE A 795 8.41 4.62 12.13
N ILE A 796 9.22 3.54 12.13
CA ILE A 796 8.92 2.31 12.87
C ILE A 796 8.79 2.58 14.36
N LYS A 797 9.69 3.41 14.95
CA LYS A 797 9.63 3.75 16.36
C LYS A 797 8.41 4.58 16.77
N ILE A 798 7.79 5.31 15.85
CA ILE A 798 6.50 5.96 16.10
C ILE A 798 5.37 4.94 16.13
N LEU A 799 5.46 3.91 15.29
CA LEU A 799 4.49 2.81 15.21
C LEU A 799 4.76 1.69 16.25
N GLY A 800 5.72 1.88 17.15
CA GLY A 800 6.03 0.89 18.18
C GLY A 800 4.85 0.56 19.08
N ASP A 801 4.00 1.55 19.37
CA ASP A 801 2.77 1.39 20.15
C ASP A 801 1.71 0.53 19.42
N GLU A 802 1.90 0.31 18.10
CA GLU A 802 1.05 -0.50 17.21
C GLU A 802 1.69 -1.91 16.94
N GLY A 803 2.63 -2.36 17.78
CA GLY A 803 3.22 -3.71 17.68
C GLY A 803 4.45 -3.84 16.78
N LEU A 804 5.08 -2.75 16.34
CA LEU A 804 6.30 -2.78 15.52
C LEU A 804 7.56 -2.47 16.32
N ASP A 805 7.91 -3.31 17.30
CA ASP A 805 8.95 -3.02 18.29
C ASP A 805 10.39 -3.06 17.77
N SER A 806 10.72 -3.97 16.88
CA SER A 806 12.09 -4.22 16.43
C SER A 806 12.31 -3.81 14.97
N ALA A 807 13.04 -2.70 14.76
CA ALA A 807 13.39 -2.23 13.42
C ALA A 807 14.40 -3.17 12.75
N GLN A 808 14.02 -3.83 11.67
CA GLN A 808 14.85 -4.76 10.89
C GLN A 808 15.47 -4.10 9.67
N ILE A 809 16.79 -4.28 9.49
CA ILE A 809 17.49 -3.76 8.32
C ILE A 809 17.37 -4.75 7.16
N PRO A 810 16.78 -4.34 6.02
CA PRO A 810 16.61 -5.22 4.85
C PRO A 810 17.92 -5.36 4.07
N TRP A 811 18.88 -6.15 4.55
CA TRP A 811 20.22 -6.28 3.95
C TRP A 811 20.20 -6.69 2.49
N ALA A 812 19.31 -7.61 2.11
CA ALA A 812 19.15 -8.01 0.71
C ALA A 812 18.76 -6.82 -0.17
N MET A 813 17.84 -6.00 0.28
CA MET A 813 17.39 -4.81 -0.44
C MET A 813 18.47 -3.72 -0.49
N VAL A 814 19.22 -3.52 0.60
CA VAL A 814 20.38 -2.61 0.63
C VAL A 814 21.39 -3.02 -0.44
N LEU A 815 21.69 -4.32 -0.56
CA LEU A 815 22.59 -4.84 -1.60
C LEU A 815 22.02 -4.63 -3.00
N ILE A 816 20.74 -4.92 -3.21
CA ILE A 816 20.04 -4.68 -4.48
C ILE A 816 20.11 -3.20 -4.88
N MET A 817 19.91 -2.27 -3.93
CA MET A 817 20.00 -0.83 -4.18
C MET A 817 21.43 -0.40 -4.54
N LEU A 818 22.45 -0.95 -3.91
CA LEU A 818 23.84 -0.67 -4.24
C LEU A 818 24.21 -1.18 -5.64
N VAL A 819 23.87 -2.42 -5.96
CA VAL A 819 24.11 -3.02 -7.28
C VAL A 819 23.28 -2.30 -8.34
N GLY A 820 22.00 -2.06 -8.07
CA GLY A 820 21.09 -1.32 -8.94
C GLY A 820 21.59 0.08 -9.24
N SER A 821 22.18 0.78 -8.26
CA SER A 821 22.76 2.12 -8.47
C SER A 821 23.95 2.10 -9.44
N VAL A 822 24.77 1.06 -9.40
CA VAL A 822 25.86 0.87 -10.36
C VAL A 822 25.29 0.68 -11.77
N ILE A 823 24.26 -0.17 -11.92
CA ILE A 823 23.58 -0.41 -13.20
C ILE A 823 22.95 0.90 -13.71
N VAL A 824 22.24 1.62 -12.86
CA VAL A 824 21.68 2.94 -13.16
C VAL A 824 22.75 3.92 -13.61
N GLY A 825 23.90 3.97 -12.93
CA GLY A 825 25.03 4.80 -13.30
C GLY A 825 25.59 4.46 -14.68
N ILE A 826 25.70 3.17 -15.03
CA ILE A 826 26.14 2.71 -16.35
C ILE A 826 25.12 3.10 -17.42
N ILE A 827 23.84 2.80 -17.22
CA ILE A 827 22.76 3.11 -18.18
C ILE A 827 22.67 4.63 -18.45
N ALA A 828 22.70 5.43 -17.39
CA ALA A 828 22.67 6.89 -17.49
C ALA A 828 23.87 7.47 -18.27
N ALA A 829 25.02 6.80 -18.24
CA ALA A 829 26.21 7.23 -18.94
C ALA A 829 26.24 6.86 -20.43
N VAL A 830 25.44 5.87 -20.89
CA VAL A 830 25.51 5.32 -22.27
C VAL A 830 25.38 6.42 -23.32
N TRP A 831 24.35 7.23 -23.23
CA TRP A 831 24.11 8.27 -24.24
C TRP A 831 25.11 9.45 -24.14
N PRO A 832 25.38 10.06 -22.96
CA PRO A 832 26.37 11.12 -22.83
C PRO A 832 27.78 10.71 -23.21
N SER A 833 28.22 9.51 -22.82
CA SER A 833 29.58 9.00 -23.13
C SER A 833 29.79 8.73 -24.62
N ASN A 834 28.77 8.18 -25.30
CA ASN A 834 28.82 7.99 -26.76
C ASN A 834 28.91 9.32 -27.51
N ARG A 835 28.19 10.33 -27.05
CA ARG A 835 28.22 11.68 -27.65
C ARG A 835 29.57 12.35 -27.43
N ALA A 836 30.13 12.25 -26.23
CA ALA A 836 31.48 12.76 -25.93
C ALA A 836 32.56 12.09 -26.77
N ALA A 837 32.52 10.77 -26.92
CA ALA A 837 33.49 9.99 -27.70
C ALA A 837 33.45 10.32 -29.20
N LYS A 838 32.34 10.84 -29.72
CA LYS A 838 32.21 11.24 -31.15
C LYS A 838 32.64 12.69 -31.42
N THR A 839 32.99 13.49 -30.41
CA THR A 839 33.42 14.91 -30.58
C THR A 839 34.66 14.99 -31.44
N PRO A 840 34.64 15.73 -32.58
CA PRO A 840 35.82 15.87 -33.44
C PRO A 840 36.90 16.73 -32.73
N PRO A 841 38.20 16.30 -32.69
CA PRO A 841 39.25 17.05 -32.00
C PRO A 841 39.44 18.48 -32.54
N LEU A 842 39.44 18.65 -33.87
CA LEU A 842 39.67 19.92 -34.51
C LEU A 842 38.57 20.96 -34.27
N GLU A 843 37.33 20.55 -34.36
CA GLU A 843 36.17 21.45 -34.08
C GLU A 843 36.07 21.82 -32.60
N ALA A 844 36.48 20.94 -31.70
CA ALA A 844 36.44 21.20 -30.27
C ALA A 844 37.49 22.20 -29.76
N ILE A 845 38.58 22.40 -30.54
CA ILE A 845 39.68 23.33 -30.21
C ILE A 845 39.48 24.67 -30.94
N ALA A 846 38.76 24.67 -32.09
CA ALA A 846 38.52 25.86 -32.89
C ALA A 846 37.41 26.78 -32.37
N ASP A 847 36.44 26.25 -31.56
CA ASP A 847 35.38 27.00 -30.85
C ASP A 847 35.93 27.51 -29.50
#